data_584439929d620b5d7fb8144cf20c7cd8
#
_entry.id   584439929d620b5d7fb8144cf20c7cd8
#
_cell.length_a   1.000
_cell.length_b   1.000
_cell.length_c   1.000
_cell.angle_alpha   90.00
_cell.angle_beta   90.00
_cell.angle_gamma   90.00
#
_symmetry.space_group_name_H-M   'P 1'
#
loop_
_entity.id
_entity.type
_entity.pdbx_description
1 polymer ?
#
loop_
_entity_poly.entity_id
_entity_poly.type
_entity_poly.pdbx_seq_one_letter_code
_entity_poly.pdbx_strand_id
1 'polypeptide(L)'
;MKQIAQNYKTGELTVLDVPAPACRPGGILVRSLFSLISTGTEMMKVSEAKMSMVGKARARPDQVRKVLDSVAQQGAVATYKKVMNRLDSYTPLGYSLCGIVTEVGRGAEEFRAGQLVAAAGNEYALHAEYNWVPVNLCAAVPKGVSPEHAAFSTVGAIAMHGVRRAEAQLGDTACVIGLGLVGQLVVRLLIASGVRVVGLDVVEERCRQAEQAGAHLCAPPTDEGMAAVEQALAELTAGRGADHLLLAAGGSSNGPVEAAARLARDRARVVDIGKTRLDLPWNAYYDKELDVRFSRSYGPGRYDDRYELEGIDYPAGYVRWTERRNLECFLDLIARKEIDVESLVSGIHPVEEATSVYGELASGSNAVGVLLKYPEPAPDAEPRPVSQLISGSRSAVSPGTGKQQLTAGFIGAGNYASSMLLPHLAKMDAVRLAHVATNRSLSAVNAQRRFGFTTASTTADAVLADESLDAIFIVTRHATHAALVCRALETGKAVFVEKPLALTADELQRIIEAVAATGNDRLMVGFNRRFAPLLVEMKSRFGQPAGGSVTRYLINAGTLEADSWYRNEELEGSRFEGEGGHFIDTLSWWADSLPEYVYAVPGPEAGDLQATVRFRNGSTGTITYLTAGNPRYQKETLDAAGGGRSARLDNFAQAAVWTGRRRSATRARGGQDKGQRMELVRFLDACRSGAPMPIPFESLVATTSATIAVTQSLSSGGPERV
;
A
#
# COMPACT_ATOMS: atom_id res chain seq x y z
N MET A 1 -16.49 2.23 -13.98
CA MET A 1 -16.48 0.76 -13.88
C MET A 1 -17.00 0.32 -12.53
N LYS A 2 -17.56 -0.88 -12.46
CA LYS A 2 -18.00 -1.50 -11.20
C LYS A 2 -16.83 -2.18 -10.47
N GLN A 3 -16.78 -2.04 -9.15
CA GLN A 3 -15.82 -2.70 -8.27
C GLN A 3 -16.47 -3.06 -6.95
N ILE A 4 -16.20 -4.28 -6.47
CA ILE A 4 -16.65 -4.74 -5.16
C ILE A 4 -15.74 -4.18 -4.09
N ALA A 5 -16.33 -3.59 -3.07
CA ALA A 5 -15.59 -3.00 -1.98
C ALA A 5 -16.32 -3.19 -0.64
N GLN A 6 -15.55 -3.25 0.43
CA GLN A 6 -16.05 -3.38 1.79
C GLN A 6 -15.60 -2.21 2.65
N ASN A 7 -16.53 -1.58 3.35
CA ASN A 7 -16.21 -0.61 4.39
C ASN A 7 -15.71 -1.35 5.63
N TYR A 8 -14.47 -1.12 6.00
CA TYR A 8 -13.86 -1.87 7.12
C TYR A 8 -14.44 -1.48 8.49
N LYS A 9 -15.01 -0.27 8.63
CA LYS A 9 -15.61 0.20 9.88
C LYS A 9 -16.99 -0.42 10.12
N THR A 10 -17.85 -0.40 9.10
CA THR A 10 -19.24 -0.86 9.19
C THR A 10 -19.41 -2.33 8.84
N GLY A 11 -18.46 -2.91 8.09
CA GLY A 11 -18.58 -4.23 7.50
C GLY A 11 -19.49 -4.26 6.27
N GLU A 12 -20.01 -3.12 5.82
CA GLU A 12 -20.86 -3.00 4.64
C GLU A 12 -20.10 -3.41 3.39
N LEU A 13 -20.68 -4.32 2.61
CA LEU A 13 -20.18 -4.75 1.33
C LEU A 13 -21.06 -4.13 0.24
N THR A 14 -20.45 -3.58 -0.79
CA THR A 14 -21.17 -2.89 -1.86
C THR A 14 -20.44 -2.97 -3.20
N VAL A 15 -21.18 -2.84 -4.28
CA VAL A 15 -20.65 -2.64 -5.64
C VAL A 15 -20.61 -1.14 -5.89
N LEU A 16 -19.40 -0.59 -6.05
CA LEU A 16 -19.17 0.84 -6.27
C LEU A 16 -18.89 1.13 -7.73
N ASP A 17 -19.39 2.27 -8.21
CA ASP A 17 -18.89 2.88 -9.43
C ASP A 17 -17.60 3.64 -9.10
N VAL A 18 -16.51 3.24 -9.77
CA VAL A 18 -15.18 3.83 -9.60
C VAL A 18 -14.56 4.14 -10.96
N PRO A 19 -13.63 5.12 -11.07
CA PRO A 19 -12.91 5.36 -12.32
C PRO A 19 -12.08 4.12 -12.67
N ALA A 20 -11.94 3.82 -13.97
CA ALA A 20 -11.09 2.72 -14.39
C ALA A 20 -9.61 3.05 -14.15
N PRO A 21 -8.78 2.03 -13.83
CA PRO A 21 -7.34 2.25 -13.71
C PRO A 21 -6.73 2.60 -15.07
N ALA A 22 -5.71 3.45 -15.07
CA ALA A 22 -4.89 3.68 -16.26
C ALA A 22 -3.89 2.54 -16.44
N CYS A 23 -3.54 2.24 -17.71
CA CYS A 23 -2.42 1.36 -18.01
C CYS A 23 -1.10 2.06 -17.65
N ARG A 24 -0.25 1.37 -16.90
CA ARG A 24 1.03 1.88 -16.40
C ARG A 24 2.19 1.00 -16.88
N PRO A 25 3.43 1.52 -16.93
CA PRO A 25 4.62 0.71 -17.18
C PRO A 25 4.71 -0.50 -16.22
N GLY A 26 5.34 -1.58 -16.67
CA GLY A 26 5.53 -2.81 -15.90
C GLY A 26 4.32 -3.70 -15.76
N GLY A 27 3.21 -3.42 -16.46
CA GLY A 27 2.00 -4.23 -16.38
C GLY A 27 1.04 -4.04 -17.54
N ILE A 28 -0.09 -4.71 -17.46
CA ILE A 28 -1.15 -4.71 -18.47
C ILE A 28 -2.48 -4.27 -17.87
N LEU A 29 -3.34 -3.68 -18.68
CA LEU A 29 -4.73 -3.40 -18.32
C LEU A 29 -5.59 -4.57 -18.79
N VAL A 30 -6.29 -5.20 -17.87
CA VAL A 30 -7.11 -6.40 -18.12
C VAL A 30 -8.58 -6.06 -17.89
N ARG A 31 -9.42 -6.33 -18.86
CA ARG A 31 -10.89 -6.37 -18.70
C ARG A 31 -11.27 -7.75 -18.19
N SER A 32 -11.85 -7.81 -17.01
CA SER A 32 -12.26 -9.05 -16.36
C SER A 32 -13.41 -9.71 -17.14
N LEU A 33 -13.33 -11.02 -17.28
CA LEU A 33 -14.44 -11.88 -17.74
C LEU A 33 -15.02 -12.63 -16.54
N PHE A 34 -14.16 -13.23 -15.73
CA PHE A 34 -14.53 -13.95 -14.52
C PHE A 34 -13.53 -13.64 -13.40
N SER A 35 -14.02 -13.59 -12.18
CA SER A 35 -13.18 -13.60 -10.96
C SER A 35 -13.72 -14.61 -9.96
N LEU A 36 -12.79 -15.28 -9.25
CA LEU A 36 -13.13 -16.34 -8.31
C LEU A 36 -13.18 -15.78 -6.88
N ILE A 37 -14.30 -16.03 -6.20
CA ILE A 37 -14.42 -15.74 -4.76
C ILE A 37 -13.74 -16.85 -3.97
N SER A 38 -12.78 -16.48 -3.15
CA SER A 38 -12.16 -17.39 -2.20
C SER A 38 -12.97 -17.45 -0.92
N THR A 39 -13.76 -18.52 -0.77
CA THR A 39 -14.66 -18.72 0.37
C THR A 39 -13.94 -18.78 1.73
N GLY A 40 -12.64 -19.13 1.76
CA GLY A 40 -11.83 -19.11 2.98
C GLY A 40 -11.30 -17.69 3.32
N THR A 41 -10.44 -17.16 2.45
CA THR A 41 -9.68 -15.94 2.73
C THR A 41 -10.57 -14.69 2.72
N GLU A 42 -11.48 -14.57 1.75
CA GLU A 42 -12.32 -13.37 1.63
C GLU A 42 -13.42 -13.35 2.69
N MET A 43 -14.03 -14.50 2.98
CA MET A 43 -15.03 -14.58 4.05
C MET A 43 -14.43 -14.27 5.42
N MET A 44 -13.16 -14.59 5.65
CA MET A 44 -12.45 -14.18 6.86
C MET A 44 -12.30 -12.66 6.95
N LYS A 45 -11.92 -11.98 5.85
CA LYS A 45 -11.85 -10.51 5.77
C LYS A 45 -13.23 -9.88 6.01
N VAL A 46 -14.26 -10.42 5.35
CA VAL A 46 -15.65 -9.95 5.47
C VAL A 46 -16.14 -10.08 6.92
N SER A 47 -15.85 -11.20 7.57
CA SER A 47 -16.20 -11.44 8.97
C SER A 47 -15.44 -10.52 9.93
N GLU A 48 -14.13 -10.32 9.73
CA GLU A 48 -13.30 -9.40 10.53
C GLU A 48 -13.85 -7.98 10.46
N ALA A 49 -14.25 -7.52 9.27
CA ALA A 49 -14.84 -6.18 9.09
C ALA A 49 -16.19 -6.01 9.79
N LYS A 50 -16.95 -7.08 10.02
CA LYS A 50 -18.22 -7.06 10.78
C LYS A 50 -18.02 -7.11 12.30
N MET A 51 -16.83 -7.40 12.80
CA MET A 51 -16.54 -7.43 14.23
C MET A 51 -16.68 -6.05 14.87
N SER A 52 -17.03 -6.03 16.17
CA SER A 52 -16.97 -4.79 16.97
C SER A 52 -15.53 -4.26 17.05
N MET A 53 -15.34 -2.98 17.37
CA MET A 53 -14.01 -2.37 17.53
C MET A 53 -13.15 -3.10 18.55
N VAL A 54 -13.75 -3.61 19.64
CA VAL A 54 -13.02 -4.42 20.63
C VAL A 54 -12.64 -5.79 20.05
N GLY A 55 -13.52 -6.40 19.25
CA GLY A 55 -13.23 -7.63 18.53
C GLY A 55 -12.06 -7.48 17.56
N LYS A 56 -12.07 -6.39 16.75
CA LYS A 56 -10.97 -6.05 15.83
C LYS A 56 -9.63 -5.82 16.56
N ALA A 57 -9.67 -5.13 17.69
CA ALA A 57 -8.48 -4.90 18.52
C ALA A 57 -7.89 -6.22 19.08
N ARG A 58 -8.74 -7.16 19.49
CA ARG A 58 -8.30 -8.49 19.96
C ARG A 58 -7.76 -9.36 18.81
N ALA A 59 -8.37 -9.25 17.62
CA ALA A 59 -7.91 -9.99 16.44
C ALA A 59 -6.57 -9.49 15.87
N ARG A 60 -6.19 -8.22 16.17
CA ARG A 60 -4.99 -7.56 15.64
C ARG A 60 -4.16 -6.87 16.74
N PRO A 61 -3.55 -7.63 17.66
CA PRO A 61 -2.76 -7.05 18.76
C PRO A 61 -1.53 -6.27 18.26
N ASP A 62 -0.97 -6.65 17.12
CA ASP A 62 0.10 -5.94 16.42
C ASP A 62 -0.30 -4.51 16.03
N GLN A 63 -1.52 -4.33 15.51
CA GLN A 63 -2.04 -3.01 15.13
C GLN A 63 -2.34 -2.15 16.37
N VAL A 64 -2.83 -2.77 17.44
CA VAL A 64 -3.05 -2.06 18.72
C VAL A 64 -1.73 -1.51 19.25
N ARG A 65 -0.64 -2.29 19.21
CA ARG A 65 0.68 -1.84 19.63
C ARG A 65 1.16 -0.64 18.80
N LYS A 66 1.04 -0.70 17.46
CA LYS A 66 1.36 0.44 16.56
C LYS A 66 0.54 1.69 16.88
N VAL A 67 -0.73 1.53 17.25
CA VAL A 67 -1.59 2.65 17.68
C VAL A 67 -1.10 3.26 18.98
N LEU A 68 -0.72 2.44 19.98
CA LEU A 68 -0.18 2.93 21.25
C LEU A 68 1.15 3.68 21.05
N ASP A 69 2.04 3.18 20.21
CA ASP A 69 3.28 3.85 19.86
C ASP A 69 3.01 5.20 19.15
N SER A 70 2.01 5.23 18.26
CA SER A 70 1.59 6.46 17.59
C SER A 70 0.98 7.49 18.56
N VAL A 71 0.22 7.02 19.57
CA VAL A 71 -0.30 7.90 20.64
C VAL A 71 0.83 8.53 21.43
N ALA A 72 1.88 7.77 21.77
CA ALA A 72 3.04 8.29 22.47
C ALA A 72 3.80 9.37 21.68
N GLN A 73 3.86 9.23 20.33
CA GLN A 73 4.59 10.15 19.45
C GLN A 73 3.82 11.39 19.00
N GLN A 74 2.52 11.22 18.69
CA GLN A 74 1.70 12.24 18.03
C GLN A 74 0.53 12.73 18.88
N GLY A 75 0.29 12.10 20.04
CA GLY A 75 -0.82 12.38 20.93
C GLY A 75 -2.11 11.62 20.58
N ALA A 76 -3.00 11.44 21.58
CA ALA A 76 -4.18 10.60 21.47
C ALA A 76 -5.20 11.10 20.43
N VAL A 77 -5.42 12.41 20.34
CA VAL A 77 -6.43 12.99 19.41
C VAL A 77 -6.01 12.83 17.95
N ALA A 78 -4.75 13.09 17.63
CA ALA A 78 -4.23 12.95 16.26
C ALA A 78 -4.24 11.47 15.83
N THR A 79 -3.80 10.58 16.71
CA THR A 79 -3.82 9.13 16.46
C THR A 79 -5.24 8.60 16.29
N TYR A 80 -6.17 8.97 17.15
CA TYR A 80 -7.58 8.58 17.02
C TYR A 80 -8.17 8.99 15.67
N LYS A 81 -7.96 10.25 15.26
CA LYS A 81 -8.40 10.72 13.94
C LYS A 81 -7.80 9.90 12.80
N LYS A 82 -6.49 9.61 12.85
CA LYS A 82 -5.79 8.82 11.85
C LYS A 82 -6.33 7.39 11.75
N VAL A 83 -6.57 6.74 12.89
CA VAL A 83 -7.13 5.39 12.97
C VAL A 83 -8.56 5.37 12.43
N MET A 84 -9.44 6.27 12.90
CA MET A 84 -10.81 6.34 12.43
C MET A 84 -10.90 6.63 10.93
N ASN A 85 -10.02 7.46 10.42
CA ASN A 85 -9.93 7.76 9.00
C ASN A 85 -9.57 6.53 8.15
N ARG A 86 -8.65 5.70 8.64
CA ARG A 86 -8.26 4.46 7.95
C ARG A 86 -9.39 3.41 8.01
N LEU A 87 -10.08 3.34 9.12
CA LEU A 87 -11.20 2.40 9.30
C LEU A 87 -12.42 2.76 8.44
N ASP A 88 -12.68 4.04 8.22
CA ASP A 88 -13.83 4.54 7.45
C ASP A 88 -13.54 4.64 5.95
N SER A 89 -12.77 3.70 5.42
CA SER A 89 -12.42 3.60 4.02
C SER A 89 -12.92 2.27 3.45
N TYR A 90 -13.34 2.31 2.19
CA TYR A 90 -13.63 1.09 1.44
C TYR A 90 -12.32 0.41 1.05
N THR A 91 -12.27 -0.90 1.22
CA THR A 91 -11.17 -1.78 0.82
C THR A 91 -11.62 -2.73 -0.28
N PRO A 92 -10.78 -3.05 -1.27
CA PRO A 92 -11.15 -3.94 -2.35
C PRO A 92 -11.17 -5.40 -1.90
N LEU A 93 -11.94 -6.22 -2.62
CA LEU A 93 -11.95 -7.66 -2.53
C LEU A 93 -11.49 -8.29 -3.85
N GLY A 94 -11.15 -9.57 -3.82
CA GLY A 94 -10.64 -10.32 -4.95
C GLY A 94 -9.12 -10.40 -5.03
N TYR A 95 -8.63 -11.45 -5.67
CA TYR A 95 -7.21 -11.66 -5.96
C TYR A 95 -6.92 -12.70 -7.05
N SER A 96 -7.98 -13.21 -7.72
CA SER A 96 -7.89 -14.21 -8.78
C SER A 96 -8.92 -13.92 -9.86
N LEU A 97 -8.48 -13.69 -11.09
CA LEU A 97 -9.36 -13.40 -12.21
C LEU A 97 -8.80 -13.97 -13.53
N CYS A 98 -9.69 -14.08 -14.51
CA CYS A 98 -9.37 -14.25 -15.92
C CYS A 98 -10.02 -13.12 -16.73
N GLY A 99 -9.30 -12.58 -17.71
CA GLY A 99 -9.79 -11.48 -18.52
C GLY A 99 -8.99 -11.28 -19.82
N ILE A 100 -9.37 -10.27 -20.56
CA ILE A 100 -8.76 -9.91 -21.84
C ILE A 100 -7.89 -8.67 -21.66
N VAL A 101 -6.66 -8.74 -22.14
CA VAL A 101 -5.75 -7.59 -22.19
C VAL A 101 -6.34 -6.51 -23.12
N THR A 102 -6.54 -5.32 -22.59
CA THR A 102 -7.02 -4.17 -23.37
C THR A 102 -5.90 -3.21 -23.74
N GLU A 103 -4.92 -3.04 -22.85
CA GLU A 103 -3.76 -2.18 -23.07
C GLU A 103 -2.51 -2.83 -22.47
N VAL A 104 -1.34 -2.55 -23.07
CA VAL A 104 -0.03 -3.05 -22.63
C VAL A 104 0.86 -1.89 -22.28
N GLY A 105 1.35 -1.86 -21.03
CA GLY A 105 2.30 -0.87 -20.56
C GLY A 105 3.74 -1.18 -21.01
N ARG A 106 4.58 -0.16 -21.07
CA ARG A 106 6.01 -0.34 -21.35
C ARG A 106 6.64 -1.31 -20.34
N GLY A 107 7.43 -2.28 -20.83
CA GLY A 107 8.03 -3.34 -20.03
C GLY A 107 7.15 -4.58 -19.85
N ALA A 108 5.98 -4.66 -20.55
CA ALA A 108 5.08 -5.79 -20.56
C ALA A 108 4.78 -6.30 -21.98
N GLU A 109 5.67 -6.04 -22.94
CA GLU A 109 5.49 -6.30 -24.38
C GLU A 109 5.39 -7.80 -24.74
N GLU A 110 5.61 -8.69 -23.81
CA GLU A 110 5.33 -10.12 -23.96
C GLU A 110 3.83 -10.43 -24.08
N PHE A 111 2.97 -9.54 -23.58
CA PHE A 111 1.53 -9.59 -23.76
C PHE A 111 1.07 -8.71 -24.92
N ARG A 112 -0.16 -8.95 -25.41
CA ARG A 112 -0.77 -8.17 -26.49
C ARG A 112 -2.26 -7.94 -26.24
N ALA A 113 -2.77 -6.83 -26.72
CA ALA A 113 -4.21 -6.55 -26.68
C ALA A 113 -5.03 -7.69 -27.33
N GLY A 114 -6.15 -8.03 -26.77
CA GLY A 114 -7.00 -9.15 -27.18
C GLY A 114 -6.57 -10.51 -26.62
N GLN A 115 -5.43 -10.62 -25.96
CA GLN A 115 -4.96 -11.87 -25.38
C GLN A 115 -5.74 -12.21 -24.11
N LEU A 116 -6.14 -13.49 -23.95
CA LEU A 116 -6.73 -14.01 -22.73
C LEU A 116 -5.62 -14.30 -21.72
N VAL A 117 -5.78 -13.78 -20.50
CA VAL A 117 -4.82 -13.92 -19.40
C VAL A 117 -5.51 -14.27 -18.10
N ALA A 118 -4.83 -15.05 -17.26
CA ALA A 118 -5.14 -15.20 -15.86
C ALA A 118 -4.28 -14.24 -15.04
N ALA A 119 -4.83 -13.64 -14.00
CA ALA A 119 -4.15 -12.64 -13.19
C ALA A 119 -4.32 -12.89 -11.69
N ALA A 120 -3.27 -12.56 -10.94
CA ALA A 120 -3.16 -12.77 -9.51
C ALA A 120 -2.89 -11.47 -8.75
N GLY A 121 -3.15 -11.47 -7.45
CA GLY A 121 -2.72 -10.42 -6.53
C GLY A 121 -3.83 -9.66 -5.80
N ASN A 122 -3.72 -9.56 -4.49
CA ASN A 122 -4.71 -8.92 -3.61
C ASN A 122 -4.95 -7.42 -3.88
N GLU A 123 -4.04 -6.76 -4.61
CA GLU A 123 -4.13 -5.35 -4.94
C GLU A 123 -4.29 -5.11 -6.43
N TYR A 124 -4.26 -6.17 -7.23
CA TYR A 124 -4.16 -6.11 -8.69
C TYR A 124 -5.24 -6.91 -9.41
N ALA A 125 -5.55 -8.14 -9.00
CA ALA A 125 -6.57 -8.97 -9.61
C ALA A 125 -7.87 -8.94 -8.79
N LEU A 126 -8.48 -7.77 -8.72
CA LEU A 126 -9.63 -7.46 -7.87
C LEU A 126 -10.96 -7.88 -8.51
N HIS A 127 -12.01 -7.96 -7.71
CA HIS A 127 -13.38 -8.05 -8.22
C HIS A 127 -13.82 -6.69 -8.81
N ALA A 128 -13.32 -6.39 -10.00
CA ALA A 128 -13.57 -5.16 -10.72
C ALA A 128 -13.63 -5.44 -12.23
N GLU A 129 -14.37 -4.63 -13.00
CA GLU A 129 -14.48 -4.76 -14.46
C GLU A 129 -13.13 -4.59 -15.17
N TYR A 130 -12.25 -3.72 -14.64
CA TYR A 130 -10.92 -3.48 -15.18
C TYR A 130 -9.88 -3.50 -14.07
N ASN A 131 -8.74 -4.12 -14.35
CA ASN A 131 -7.62 -4.24 -13.41
C ASN A 131 -6.32 -3.94 -14.14
N TRP A 132 -5.47 -3.06 -13.57
CA TRP A 132 -4.08 -2.99 -13.97
C TRP A 132 -3.30 -4.01 -13.16
N VAL A 133 -2.59 -4.90 -13.85
CA VAL A 133 -1.88 -6.02 -13.21
C VAL A 133 -0.42 -6.02 -13.65
N PRO A 134 0.54 -6.11 -12.71
CA PRO A 134 1.95 -6.26 -13.02
C PRO A 134 2.25 -7.51 -13.84
N VAL A 135 3.25 -7.44 -14.70
CA VAL A 135 3.60 -8.50 -15.66
C VAL A 135 3.84 -9.86 -15.02
N ASN A 136 4.55 -9.91 -13.89
CA ASN A 136 4.86 -11.16 -13.19
C ASN A 136 3.68 -11.77 -12.41
N LEU A 137 2.57 -11.05 -12.32
CA LEU A 137 1.31 -11.54 -11.75
C LEU A 137 0.32 -11.99 -12.83
N CYS A 138 0.74 -12.07 -14.08
CA CYS A 138 -0.06 -12.48 -15.22
C CYS A 138 0.50 -13.73 -15.89
N ALA A 139 -0.40 -14.59 -16.36
CA ALA A 139 -0.06 -15.74 -17.19
C ALA A 139 -0.98 -15.83 -18.40
N ALA A 140 -0.45 -16.16 -19.58
CA ALA A 140 -1.24 -16.39 -20.76
C ALA A 140 -2.09 -17.66 -20.58
N VAL A 141 -3.37 -17.59 -20.95
CA VAL A 141 -4.26 -18.75 -20.89
C VAL A 141 -4.05 -19.63 -22.12
N PRO A 142 -3.69 -20.92 -21.94
CA PRO A 142 -3.53 -21.86 -23.05
C PRO A 142 -4.82 -22.09 -23.84
N LYS A 143 -4.69 -22.47 -25.12
CA LYS A 143 -5.84 -22.88 -25.92
C LYS A 143 -6.56 -24.06 -25.27
N GLY A 144 -7.90 -24.00 -25.25
CA GLY A 144 -8.74 -25.06 -24.69
C GLY A 144 -9.07 -24.90 -23.21
N VAL A 145 -8.48 -23.93 -22.53
CA VAL A 145 -8.88 -23.54 -21.17
C VAL A 145 -9.93 -22.43 -21.28
N SER A 146 -11.10 -22.63 -20.67
CA SER A 146 -12.15 -21.64 -20.63
C SER A 146 -11.81 -20.50 -19.64
N PRO A 147 -12.37 -19.29 -19.84
CA PRO A 147 -12.12 -18.18 -18.91
C PRO A 147 -12.57 -18.48 -17.47
N GLU A 148 -13.65 -19.24 -17.30
CA GLU A 148 -14.18 -19.69 -16.01
C GLU A 148 -13.13 -20.53 -15.26
N HIS A 149 -12.54 -21.49 -15.97
CA HIS A 149 -11.51 -22.38 -15.40
C HIS A 149 -10.22 -21.63 -15.14
N ALA A 150 -9.82 -20.72 -16.02
CA ALA A 150 -8.62 -19.92 -15.85
C ALA A 150 -8.69 -18.97 -14.64
N ALA A 151 -9.89 -18.57 -14.21
CA ALA A 151 -10.08 -17.76 -13.01
C ALA A 151 -9.66 -18.47 -11.71
N PHE A 152 -9.48 -19.79 -11.70
CA PHE A 152 -8.97 -20.57 -10.57
C PHE A 152 -7.44 -20.49 -10.41
N SER A 153 -6.73 -19.91 -11.36
CA SER A 153 -5.26 -20.02 -11.46
C SER A 153 -4.51 -19.55 -10.22
N THR A 154 -4.91 -18.46 -9.58
CA THR A 154 -4.23 -17.97 -8.36
C THR A 154 -4.41 -18.94 -7.20
N VAL A 155 -5.63 -19.45 -6.98
CA VAL A 155 -5.89 -20.41 -5.92
C VAL A 155 -5.24 -21.76 -6.24
N GLY A 156 -5.20 -22.13 -7.52
CA GLY A 156 -4.46 -23.29 -8.01
C GLY A 156 -2.95 -23.17 -7.75
N ALA A 157 -2.37 -22.00 -7.97
CA ALA A 157 -0.97 -21.74 -7.66
C ALA A 157 -0.67 -21.81 -6.15
N ILE A 158 -1.61 -21.37 -5.29
CA ILE A 158 -1.52 -21.55 -3.83
C ILE A 158 -1.48 -23.04 -3.47
N ALA A 159 -2.41 -23.82 -3.98
CA ALA A 159 -2.46 -25.27 -3.77
C ALA A 159 -1.19 -25.96 -4.28
N MET A 160 -0.73 -25.59 -5.47
CA MET A 160 0.50 -26.11 -6.08
C MET A 160 1.75 -25.78 -5.26
N HIS A 161 1.84 -24.56 -4.72
CA HIS A 161 2.94 -24.21 -3.83
C HIS A 161 2.94 -25.09 -2.57
N GLY A 162 1.77 -25.38 -2.01
CA GLY A 162 1.60 -26.32 -0.88
C GLY A 162 2.12 -27.71 -1.21
N VAL A 163 1.73 -28.28 -2.35
CA VAL A 163 2.21 -29.58 -2.83
C VAL A 163 3.73 -29.58 -3.04
N ARG A 164 4.28 -28.50 -3.63
CA ARG A 164 5.74 -28.37 -3.79
C ARG A 164 6.48 -28.26 -2.47
N ARG A 165 5.90 -27.61 -1.45
CA ARG A 165 6.47 -27.54 -0.10
C ARG A 165 6.46 -28.87 0.62
N ALA A 166 5.49 -29.76 0.29
CA ALA A 166 5.49 -31.15 0.77
C ALA A 166 6.60 -31.99 0.14
N GLU A 167 7.12 -31.60 -1.05
CA GLU A 167 8.09 -32.41 -1.82
C GLU A 167 7.56 -33.82 -2.06
N ALA A 168 6.23 -33.93 -2.30
CA ALA A 168 5.56 -35.19 -2.51
C ALA A 168 6.05 -35.87 -3.80
N GLN A 169 6.25 -37.18 -3.74
CA GLN A 169 6.79 -38.01 -4.81
C GLN A 169 5.79 -39.04 -5.26
N LEU A 170 6.02 -39.58 -6.46
CA LEU A 170 5.23 -40.68 -7.01
C LEU A 170 5.20 -41.88 -6.02
N GLY A 171 4.01 -42.34 -5.67
CA GLY A 171 3.80 -43.45 -4.77
C GLY A 171 3.70 -43.11 -3.28
N ASP A 172 3.97 -41.87 -2.89
CA ASP A 172 3.73 -41.39 -1.52
C ASP A 172 2.24 -41.44 -1.16
N THR A 173 1.94 -41.33 0.12
CA THR A 173 0.58 -41.23 0.65
C THR A 173 0.43 -39.92 1.42
N ALA A 174 -0.58 -39.13 1.08
CA ALA A 174 -0.85 -37.85 1.72
C ALA A 174 -2.23 -37.82 2.39
N CYS A 175 -2.33 -37.07 3.50
CA CYS A 175 -3.60 -36.69 4.10
C CYS A 175 -3.82 -35.20 3.95
N VAL A 176 -4.96 -34.80 3.36
CA VAL A 176 -5.37 -33.41 3.22
C VAL A 176 -6.41 -33.07 4.28
N ILE A 177 -6.08 -32.14 5.17
CA ILE A 177 -6.95 -31.72 6.28
C ILE A 177 -7.56 -30.35 5.95
N GLY A 178 -8.87 -30.36 5.71
CA GLY A 178 -9.63 -29.24 5.14
C GLY A 178 -9.80 -29.39 3.64
N LEU A 179 -11.01 -29.74 3.19
CA LEU A 179 -11.37 -29.99 1.79
C LEU A 179 -12.22 -28.87 1.21
N GLY A 180 -11.98 -27.63 1.65
CA GLY A 180 -12.48 -26.42 0.99
C GLY A 180 -11.81 -26.22 -0.38
N LEU A 181 -11.98 -25.06 -1.02
CA LEU A 181 -11.46 -24.78 -2.37
C LEU A 181 -9.98 -25.12 -2.54
N VAL A 182 -9.13 -24.66 -1.63
CA VAL A 182 -7.68 -24.97 -1.67
C VAL A 182 -7.42 -26.46 -1.47
N GLY A 183 -8.09 -27.10 -0.49
CA GLY A 183 -7.93 -28.54 -0.22
C GLY A 183 -8.37 -29.40 -1.39
N GLN A 184 -9.48 -29.07 -2.05
CA GLN A 184 -9.95 -29.77 -3.26
C GLN A 184 -8.92 -29.68 -4.39
N LEU A 185 -8.27 -28.53 -4.58
CA LEU A 185 -7.21 -28.35 -5.57
C LEU A 185 -5.93 -29.10 -5.18
N VAL A 186 -5.57 -29.12 -3.90
CA VAL A 186 -4.45 -29.92 -3.36
C VAL A 186 -4.65 -31.41 -3.62
N VAL A 187 -5.86 -31.95 -3.37
CA VAL A 187 -6.21 -33.35 -3.66
C VAL A 187 -5.95 -33.68 -5.13
N ARG A 188 -6.48 -32.87 -6.06
CA ARG A 188 -6.32 -33.07 -7.50
C ARG A 188 -4.86 -33.01 -7.96
N LEU A 189 -4.09 -32.05 -7.42
CA LEU A 189 -2.67 -31.90 -7.72
C LEU A 189 -1.83 -33.08 -7.21
N LEU A 190 -2.12 -33.59 -6.01
CA LEU A 190 -1.44 -34.76 -5.46
C LEU A 190 -1.74 -36.04 -6.28
N ILE A 191 -3.00 -36.23 -6.65
CA ILE A 191 -3.41 -37.34 -7.50
C ILE A 191 -2.73 -37.30 -8.87
N ALA A 192 -2.73 -36.11 -9.51
CA ALA A 192 -2.02 -35.88 -10.78
C ALA A 192 -0.51 -36.09 -10.66
N SER A 193 0.06 -36.00 -9.45
CA SER A 193 1.47 -36.31 -9.15
C SER A 193 1.70 -37.80 -8.79
N GLY A 194 0.67 -38.63 -8.84
CA GLY A 194 0.76 -40.06 -8.51
C GLY A 194 0.83 -40.38 -7.01
N VAL A 195 0.37 -39.43 -6.19
CA VAL A 195 0.28 -39.60 -4.71
C VAL A 195 -1.09 -40.15 -4.36
N ARG A 196 -1.14 -41.11 -3.41
CA ARG A 196 -2.39 -41.63 -2.87
C ARG A 196 -2.91 -40.68 -1.80
N VAL A 197 -4.19 -40.31 -1.86
CA VAL A 197 -4.74 -39.23 -1.02
C VAL A 197 -5.88 -39.77 -0.16
N VAL A 198 -5.84 -39.45 1.13
CA VAL A 198 -6.98 -39.49 2.06
C VAL A 198 -7.29 -38.06 2.54
N GLY A 199 -8.48 -37.81 3.08
CA GLY A 199 -8.85 -36.46 3.48
C GLY A 199 -9.76 -36.37 4.70
N LEU A 200 -9.75 -35.19 5.33
CA LEU A 200 -10.62 -34.84 6.44
C LEU A 200 -11.28 -33.46 6.19
N ASP A 201 -12.60 -33.39 6.32
CA ASP A 201 -13.34 -32.12 6.39
C ASP A 201 -14.60 -32.29 7.25
N VAL A 202 -14.99 -31.23 7.94
CA VAL A 202 -16.23 -31.20 8.75
C VAL A 202 -17.50 -31.26 7.91
N VAL A 203 -17.41 -31.00 6.60
CA VAL A 203 -18.51 -30.98 5.63
C VAL A 203 -18.44 -32.25 4.78
N GLU A 204 -19.36 -33.17 5.01
CA GLU A 204 -19.42 -34.47 4.33
C GLU A 204 -19.50 -34.37 2.79
N GLU A 205 -20.19 -33.34 2.26
CA GLU A 205 -20.26 -33.09 0.81
C GLU A 205 -18.89 -32.86 0.19
N ARG A 206 -18.02 -32.12 0.89
CA ARG A 206 -16.64 -31.88 0.46
C ARG A 206 -15.78 -33.13 0.48
N CYS A 207 -16.04 -34.03 1.44
CA CYS A 207 -15.42 -35.36 1.47
C CYS A 207 -15.81 -36.12 0.22
N ARG A 208 -17.10 -36.19 -0.13
CA ARG A 208 -17.59 -36.86 -1.34
C ARG A 208 -17.01 -36.29 -2.63
N GLN A 209 -16.89 -34.96 -2.73
CA GLN A 209 -16.25 -34.29 -3.88
C GLN A 209 -14.76 -34.66 -4.03
N ALA A 210 -14.04 -34.81 -2.93
CA ALA A 210 -12.64 -35.21 -2.96
C ALA A 210 -12.49 -36.69 -3.39
N GLU A 211 -13.38 -37.59 -2.94
CA GLU A 211 -13.41 -38.97 -3.37
C GLU A 211 -13.77 -39.10 -4.87
N GLN A 212 -14.74 -38.33 -5.36
CA GLN A 212 -15.07 -38.26 -6.78
C GLN A 212 -13.88 -37.79 -7.62
N ALA A 213 -13.02 -36.94 -7.06
CA ALA A 213 -11.78 -36.50 -7.71
C ALA A 213 -10.66 -37.57 -7.64
N GLY A 214 -10.87 -38.69 -6.98
CA GLY A 214 -9.93 -39.80 -6.90
C GLY A 214 -9.20 -39.95 -5.55
N ALA A 215 -9.60 -39.22 -4.51
CA ALA A 215 -9.11 -39.51 -3.16
C ALA A 215 -9.62 -40.92 -2.71
N HIS A 216 -8.78 -41.66 -2.00
CA HIS A 216 -9.08 -43.03 -1.62
C HIS A 216 -10.19 -43.11 -0.58
N LEU A 217 -10.15 -42.28 0.43
CA LEU A 217 -11.17 -42.10 1.46
C LEU A 217 -11.13 -40.70 2.05
N CYS A 218 -12.29 -40.10 2.27
CA CYS A 218 -12.41 -38.84 3.00
C CYS A 218 -13.55 -38.96 4.02
N ALA A 219 -13.36 -38.40 5.22
CA ALA A 219 -14.35 -38.48 6.29
C ALA A 219 -14.38 -37.19 7.16
N PRO A 220 -15.49 -36.95 7.87
CA PRO A 220 -15.51 -35.98 8.94
C PRO A 220 -14.57 -36.35 10.09
N PRO A 221 -13.95 -35.39 10.80
CA PRO A 221 -13.04 -35.68 11.91
C PRO A 221 -13.78 -36.02 13.22
N THR A 222 -14.75 -36.95 13.13
CA THR A 222 -15.38 -37.65 14.26
C THR A 222 -14.54 -38.85 14.66
N ASP A 223 -14.81 -39.46 15.81
CA ASP A 223 -14.08 -40.66 16.24
C ASP A 223 -14.19 -41.79 15.20
N GLU A 224 -15.37 -41.99 14.61
CA GLU A 224 -15.62 -42.97 13.56
C GLU A 224 -14.89 -42.62 12.25
N GLY A 225 -14.96 -41.37 11.82
CA GLY A 225 -14.30 -40.89 10.59
C GLY A 225 -12.78 -40.94 10.74
N MET A 226 -12.24 -40.54 11.88
CA MET A 226 -10.81 -40.67 12.17
C MET A 226 -10.35 -42.12 12.13
N ALA A 227 -11.11 -43.02 12.72
CA ALA A 227 -10.80 -44.48 12.69
C ALA A 227 -10.82 -45.04 11.26
N ALA A 228 -11.79 -44.61 10.43
CA ALA A 228 -11.88 -45.01 9.03
C ALA A 228 -10.66 -44.54 8.22
N VAL A 229 -10.23 -43.25 8.41
CA VAL A 229 -9.04 -42.69 7.74
C VAL A 229 -7.76 -43.43 8.22
N GLU A 230 -7.63 -43.71 9.52
CA GLU A 230 -6.51 -44.50 10.05
C GLU A 230 -6.43 -45.90 9.45
N GLN A 231 -7.57 -46.56 9.33
CA GLN A 231 -7.64 -47.87 8.70
C GLN A 231 -7.23 -47.79 7.21
N ALA A 232 -7.78 -46.86 6.47
CA ALA A 232 -7.42 -46.64 5.06
C ALA A 232 -5.91 -46.36 4.91
N LEU A 233 -5.33 -45.50 5.76
CA LEU A 233 -3.89 -45.26 5.79
C LEU A 233 -3.08 -46.51 6.13
N ALA A 234 -3.53 -47.31 7.09
CA ALA A 234 -2.86 -48.56 7.45
C ALA A 234 -2.82 -49.55 6.27
N GLU A 235 -3.92 -49.68 5.52
CA GLU A 235 -3.99 -50.49 4.31
C GLU A 235 -3.06 -49.94 3.20
N LEU A 236 -3.09 -48.63 2.93
CA LEU A 236 -2.28 -47.99 1.91
C LEU A 236 -0.78 -48.01 2.21
N THR A 237 -0.39 -47.94 3.48
CA THR A 237 1.00 -47.73 3.91
C THR A 237 1.59 -48.91 4.70
N ALA A 238 0.90 -50.06 4.77
CA ALA A 238 1.27 -51.18 5.64
C ALA A 238 1.48 -50.73 7.11
N GLY A 239 0.58 -49.91 7.64
CA GLY A 239 0.56 -49.45 9.02
C GLY A 239 1.51 -48.29 9.35
N ARG A 240 2.23 -47.73 8.38
CA ARG A 240 3.23 -46.67 8.63
C ARG A 240 2.62 -45.29 8.90
N GLY A 241 1.47 -44.94 8.33
CA GLY A 241 0.88 -43.63 8.34
C GLY A 241 1.22 -42.77 7.10
N ALA A 242 0.71 -41.57 7.03
CA ALA A 242 0.89 -40.68 5.88
C ALA A 242 2.30 -40.05 5.80
N ASP A 243 2.85 -39.98 4.58
CA ASP A 243 4.13 -39.32 4.29
C ASP A 243 4.00 -37.78 4.40
N HIS A 244 2.84 -37.26 4.00
CA HIS A 244 2.58 -35.82 3.94
C HIS A 244 1.22 -35.48 4.54
N LEU A 245 1.19 -34.44 5.37
CA LEU A 245 -0.02 -33.87 5.97
C LEU A 245 -0.15 -32.43 5.46
N LEU A 246 -1.19 -32.12 4.66
CA LEU A 246 -1.39 -30.79 4.11
C LEU A 246 -2.57 -30.14 4.81
N LEU A 247 -2.29 -29.10 5.61
CA LEU A 247 -3.28 -28.35 6.37
C LEU A 247 -3.85 -27.23 5.51
N ALA A 248 -5.00 -27.47 4.88
CA ALA A 248 -5.73 -26.49 4.07
C ALA A 248 -6.96 -25.92 4.81
N ALA A 249 -7.10 -26.24 6.09
CA ALA A 249 -8.15 -25.73 6.96
C ALA A 249 -7.79 -24.34 7.51
N GLY A 250 -8.80 -23.57 7.88
CA GLY A 250 -8.65 -22.32 8.60
C GLY A 250 -9.51 -22.31 9.86
N GLY A 251 -9.11 -21.55 10.88
CA GLY A 251 -9.89 -21.37 12.09
C GLY A 251 -9.08 -21.32 13.39
N SER A 252 -9.78 -21.33 14.52
CA SER A 252 -9.20 -21.23 15.86
C SER A 252 -9.01 -22.59 16.55
N SER A 253 -9.48 -23.69 15.95
CA SER A 253 -9.33 -25.05 16.47
C SER A 253 -7.90 -25.55 16.24
N ASN A 254 -7.37 -26.32 17.20
CA ASN A 254 -6.11 -27.02 17.07
C ASN A 254 -6.29 -28.43 16.47
N GLY A 255 -7.52 -28.88 16.27
CA GLY A 255 -7.85 -30.22 15.74
C GLY A 255 -7.08 -30.63 14.47
N PRO A 256 -6.89 -29.75 13.47
CA PRO A 256 -6.09 -30.10 12.29
C PRO A 256 -4.65 -30.48 12.59
N VAL A 257 -4.01 -29.82 13.56
CA VAL A 257 -2.63 -30.07 13.97
C VAL A 257 -2.53 -31.39 14.77
N GLU A 258 -3.51 -31.65 15.62
CA GLU A 258 -3.61 -32.90 16.39
C GLU A 258 -3.89 -34.11 15.48
N ALA A 259 -4.80 -33.96 14.51
CA ALA A 259 -5.09 -34.96 13.50
C ALA A 259 -3.85 -35.26 12.64
N ALA A 260 -3.11 -34.22 12.24
CA ALA A 260 -1.85 -34.40 11.51
C ALA A 260 -0.84 -35.22 12.28
N ALA A 261 -0.62 -34.93 13.55
CA ALA A 261 0.27 -35.71 14.42
C ALA A 261 -0.15 -37.16 14.53
N ARG A 262 -1.46 -37.41 14.64
CA ARG A 262 -2.04 -38.77 14.78
C ARG A 262 -1.82 -39.61 13.51
N LEU A 263 -2.09 -39.03 12.34
CA LEU A 263 -2.09 -39.72 11.04
C LEU A 263 -0.71 -39.82 10.38
N ALA A 264 0.26 -39.01 10.84
CA ALA A 264 1.61 -38.96 10.30
C ALA A 264 2.42 -40.22 10.60
N ARG A 265 3.24 -40.67 9.64
CA ARG A 265 4.36 -41.57 9.92
C ARG A 265 5.53 -40.84 10.62
N ASP A 266 6.51 -41.62 11.06
CA ASP A 266 7.78 -41.03 11.51
C ASP A 266 8.42 -40.21 10.39
N ARG A 267 8.92 -39.00 10.74
CA ARG A 267 9.56 -38.06 9.82
C ARG A 267 8.67 -37.61 8.65
N ALA A 268 7.35 -37.62 8.86
CA ALA A 268 6.42 -37.05 7.89
C ALA A 268 6.53 -35.54 7.80
N ARG A 269 6.09 -34.99 6.66
CA ARG A 269 6.02 -33.53 6.47
C ARG A 269 4.63 -33.02 6.73
N VAL A 270 4.53 -31.99 7.55
CA VAL A 270 3.30 -31.24 7.82
C VAL A 270 3.42 -29.87 7.15
N VAL A 271 2.58 -29.59 6.15
CA VAL A 271 2.60 -28.35 5.39
C VAL A 271 1.38 -27.50 5.74
N ASP A 272 1.59 -26.36 6.37
CA ASP A 272 0.53 -25.39 6.64
C ASP A 272 0.33 -24.48 5.43
N ILE A 273 -0.83 -24.60 4.77
CA ILE A 273 -1.26 -23.80 3.60
C ILE A 273 -2.34 -22.80 4.02
N GLY A 274 -3.17 -23.21 4.98
CA GLY A 274 -4.28 -22.42 5.49
C GLY A 274 -3.84 -21.37 6.51
N LYS A 275 -4.77 -20.99 7.37
CA LYS A 275 -4.51 -20.19 8.58
C LYS A 275 -4.92 -21.01 9.79
N THR A 276 -4.10 -22.00 10.10
CA THR A 276 -4.33 -22.96 11.18
C THR A 276 -3.78 -22.42 12.50
N ARG A 277 -4.42 -22.80 13.61
CA ARG A 277 -3.82 -22.62 14.92
C ARG A 277 -2.71 -23.66 15.08
N LEU A 278 -1.47 -23.22 15.29
CA LEU A 278 -0.30 -24.09 15.34
C LEU A 278 0.21 -24.28 16.78
N ASP A 279 -0.66 -24.72 17.70
CA ASP A 279 -0.22 -25.19 19.03
C ASP A 279 0.23 -26.65 18.92
N LEU A 280 1.50 -26.85 18.54
CA LEU A 280 2.05 -28.18 18.25
C LEU A 280 2.08 -29.02 19.53
N PRO A 281 1.40 -30.21 19.57
CA PRO A 281 1.51 -31.16 20.68
C PRO A 281 2.94 -31.70 20.74
N TRP A 282 3.74 -31.20 21.70
CA TRP A 282 5.18 -31.43 21.76
C TRP A 282 5.55 -32.91 21.58
N ASN A 283 5.02 -33.82 22.45
CA ASN A 283 5.40 -35.21 22.40
C ASN A 283 5.09 -35.86 21.05
N ALA A 284 3.88 -35.64 20.52
CA ALA A 284 3.44 -36.28 19.28
C ALA A 284 4.26 -35.83 18.05
N TYR A 285 4.72 -34.54 18.05
CA TYR A 285 5.58 -34.03 16.97
C TYR A 285 7.04 -34.39 17.17
N TYR A 286 7.52 -34.35 18.41
CA TYR A 286 8.90 -34.66 18.76
C TYR A 286 9.21 -36.15 18.57
N ASP A 287 8.36 -37.04 19.09
CA ASP A 287 8.59 -38.49 19.05
C ASP A 287 8.63 -39.02 17.60
N LYS A 288 7.88 -38.40 16.69
CA LYS A 288 7.88 -38.75 15.26
C LYS A 288 8.85 -37.90 14.42
N GLU A 289 9.62 -36.99 15.01
CA GLU A 289 10.50 -36.04 14.28
C GLU A 289 9.79 -35.37 13.09
N LEU A 290 8.57 -34.84 13.28
CA LEU A 290 7.79 -34.26 12.19
C LEU A 290 8.41 -32.93 11.65
N ASP A 291 8.52 -32.83 10.32
CA ASP A 291 9.03 -31.66 9.60
C ASP A 291 7.86 -30.71 9.28
N VAL A 292 7.77 -29.57 10.00
CA VAL A 292 6.72 -28.58 9.83
C VAL A 292 7.17 -27.48 8.88
N ARG A 293 6.40 -27.27 7.82
CA ARG A 293 6.71 -26.30 6.76
C ARG A 293 5.55 -25.34 6.52
N PHE A 294 5.88 -24.10 6.21
CA PHE A 294 4.89 -23.09 5.78
C PHE A 294 4.85 -22.98 4.27
N SER A 295 3.64 -22.90 3.72
CA SER A 295 3.39 -22.57 2.33
C SER A 295 2.84 -21.15 2.23
N ARG A 296 3.68 -20.19 1.82
CA ARG A 296 3.32 -18.78 1.79
C ARG A 296 2.71 -18.41 0.44
N SER A 297 1.37 -18.24 0.41
CA SER A 297 0.65 -17.76 -0.77
C SER A 297 0.92 -18.64 -2.01
N TYR A 298 1.11 -18.06 -3.19
CA TYR A 298 1.31 -18.79 -4.45
C TYR A 298 2.78 -18.98 -4.86
N GLY A 299 3.71 -18.72 -3.95
CA GLY A 299 5.10 -19.14 -4.10
C GLY A 299 6.14 -18.03 -4.06
N PRO A 300 7.40 -18.35 -4.40
CA PRO A 300 8.49 -17.38 -4.47
C PRO A 300 8.21 -16.23 -5.42
N GLY A 301 8.57 -15.02 -5.02
CA GLY A 301 8.22 -13.75 -5.67
C GLY A 301 7.24 -12.94 -4.82
N ARG A 302 6.42 -13.61 -4.04
CA ARG A 302 5.39 -12.96 -3.22
C ARG A 302 5.99 -12.06 -2.14
N TYR A 303 5.56 -10.79 -2.16
CA TYR A 303 6.05 -9.71 -1.30
C TYR A 303 7.50 -9.27 -1.58
N ASP A 304 8.02 -9.58 -2.76
CA ASP A 304 9.23 -8.99 -3.31
C ASP A 304 8.83 -7.95 -4.37
N ASP A 305 8.95 -6.68 -4.04
CA ASP A 305 8.56 -5.58 -4.93
C ASP A 305 9.36 -5.59 -6.24
N ARG A 306 10.61 -6.07 -6.23
CA ARG A 306 11.42 -6.20 -7.43
C ARG A 306 10.82 -7.24 -8.38
N TYR A 307 10.31 -8.34 -7.84
CA TYR A 307 9.66 -9.36 -8.65
C TYR A 307 8.24 -8.91 -9.06
N GLU A 308 7.39 -8.55 -8.09
CA GLU A 308 5.98 -8.25 -8.36
C GLU A 308 5.79 -6.94 -9.13
N LEU A 309 6.52 -5.86 -8.80
CA LEU A 309 6.26 -4.52 -9.34
C LEU A 309 7.25 -4.07 -10.42
N GLU A 310 8.53 -4.42 -10.26
CA GLU A 310 9.57 -4.03 -11.23
C GLU A 310 9.71 -5.04 -12.37
N GLY A 311 9.02 -6.21 -12.28
CA GLY A 311 9.04 -7.24 -13.33
C GLY A 311 10.33 -8.04 -13.41
N ILE A 312 11.21 -7.95 -12.39
CA ILE A 312 12.51 -8.65 -12.38
C ILE A 312 12.30 -10.08 -11.88
N ASP A 313 12.39 -11.04 -12.80
CA ASP A 313 12.24 -12.46 -12.46
C ASP A 313 13.55 -13.05 -11.89
N TYR A 314 13.41 -14.09 -11.06
CA TYR A 314 14.54 -14.88 -10.55
C TYR A 314 15.09 -15.79 -11.65
N PRO A 315 16.42 -16.00 -11.69
CA PRO A 315 17.01 -16.98 -12.58
C PRO A 315 16.40 -18.37 -12.34
N ALA A 316 15.83 -18.98 -13.38
CA ALA A 316 15.07 -20.24 -13.27
C ALA A 316 15.87 -21.41 -12.68
N GLY A 317 17.21 -21.39 -12.84
CA GLY A 317 18.12 -22.39 -12.25
C GLY A 317 18.22 -22.30 -10.72
N TYR A 318 17.93 -21.14 -10.14
CA TYR A 318 17.97 -20.93 -8.69
C TYR A 318 16.56 -20.99 -8.07
N VAL A 319 15.54 -20.42 -8.75
CA VAL A 319 14.15 -20.45 -8.31
C VAL A 319 13.29 -20.98 -9.45
N ARG A 320 13.13 -22.31 -9.50
CA ARG A 320 12.41 -22.96 -10.61
C ARG A 320 10.93 -22.58 -10.62
N TRP A 321 10.29 -22.46 -9.46
CA TRP A 321 8.85 -22.28 -9.32
C TRP A 321 8.53 -20.97 -8.58
N THR A 322 8.46 -19.91 -9.35
CA THR A 322 7.94 -18.61 -8.91
C THR A 322 6.42 -18.61 -8.94
N GLU A 323 5.80 -17.60 -8.37
CA GLU A 323 4.34 -17.43 -8.40
C GLU A 323 3.80 -17.45 -9.84
N ARG A 324 4.42 -16.73 -10.79
CA ARG A 324 4.02 -16.76 -12.21
C ARG A 324 4.15 -18.14 -12.81
N ARG A 325 5.27 -18.83 -12.61
CA ARG A 325 5.49 -20.20 -13.15
C ARG A 325 4.53 -21.22 -12.52
N ASN A 326 4.04 -20.98 -11.30
CA ASN A 326 2.99 -21.76 -10.69
C ASN A 326 1.63 -21.51 -11.37
N LEU A 327 1.30 -20.25 -11.73
CA LEU A 327 0.10 -19.92 -12.53
C LEU A 327 0.14 -20.63 -13.88
N GLU A 328 1.24 -20.50 -14.61
CA GLU A 328 1.46 -21.13 -15.93
C GLU A 328 1.33 -22.64 -15.86
N CYS A 329 1.97 -23.26 -14.87
CA CYS A 329 1.91 -24.72 -14.68
C CYS A 329 0.50 -25.21 -14.35
N PHE A 330 -0.25 -24.48 -13.53
CA PHE A 330 -1.62 -24.84 -13.19
C PHE A 330 -2.54 -24.76 -14.42
N LEU A 331 -2.41 -23.70 -15.22
CA LEU A 331 -3.15 -23.54 -16.48
C LEU A 331 -2.81 -24.64 -17.50
N ASP A 332 -1.54 -25.04 -17.60
CA ASP A 332 -1.11 -26.14 -18.46
C ASP A 332 -1.72 -27.48 -18.03
N LEU A 333 -1.80 -27.75 -16.73
CA LEU A 333 -2.45 -28.98 -16.21
C LEU A 333 -3.96 -29.00 -16.53
N ILE A 334 -4.64 -27.86 -16.49
CA ILE A 334 -6.05 -27.76 -16.94
C ILE A 334 -6.15 -28.01 -18.46
N ALA A 335 -5.27 -27.38 -19.25
CA ALA A 335 -5.24 -27.54 -20.72
C ALA A 335 -5.05 -29.01 -21.14
N ARG A 336 -4.22 -29.74 -20.42
CA ARG A 336 -3.97 -31.18 -20.62
C ARG A 336 -5.04 -32.10 -20.01
N LYS A 337 -6.05 -31.51 -19.34
CA LYS A 337 -7.10 -32.24 -18.62
C LYS A 337 -6.58 -33.16 -17.50
N GLU A 338 -5.43 -32.84 -16.94
CA GLU A 338 -4.84 -33.53 -15.78
C GLU A 338 -5.54 -33.12 -14.48
N ILE A 339 -6.14 -31.91 -14.47
CA ILE A 339 -6.91 -31.37 -13.37
C ILE A 339 -8.26 -30.89 -13.85
N ASP A 340 -9.32 -31.41 -13.23
CA ASP A 340 -10.68 -30.94 -13.39
C ASP A 340 -11.01 -29.87 -12.35
N VAL A 341 -11.34 -28.66 -12.81
CA VAL A 341 -11.83 -27.56 -11.98
C VAL A 341 -13.31 -27.27 -12.22
N GLU A 342 -13.91 -27.81 -13.28
CA GLU A 342 -15.33 -27.63 -13.60
C GLU A 342 -16.23 -28.15 -12.48
N SER A 343 -15.91 -29.34 -11.94
CA SER A 343 -16.62 -29.94 -10.81
C SER A 343 -16.57 -29.12 -9.51
N LEU A 344 -15.67 -28.12 -9.43
CA LEU A 344 -15.55 -27.20 -8.29
C LEU A 344 -16.41 -25.95 -8.44
N VAL A 345 -16.94 -25.66 -9.63
CA VAL A 345 -17.80 -24.49 -9.87
C VAL A 345 -19.16 -24.71 -9.22
N SER A 346 -19.39 -24.04 -8.09
CA SER A 346 -20.64 -24.11 -7.35
C SER A 346 -21.71 -23.12 -7.84
N GLY A 347 -21.30 -22.08 -8.57
CA GLY A 347 -22.19 -21.09 -9.14
C GLY A 347 -21.44 -19.99 -9.88
N ILE A 348 -22.12 -19.40 -10.87
CA ILE A 348 -21.65 -18.26 -11.65
C ILE A 348 -22.71 -17.16 -11.53
N HIS A 349 -22.32 -16.01 -11.01
CA HIS A 349 -23.24 -14.90 -10.73
C HIS A 349 -22.76 -13.62 -11.41
N PRO A 350 -23.65 -12.76 -11.88
CA PRO A 350 -23.29 -11.41 -12.32
C PRO A 350 -22.61 -10.62 -11.21
N VAL A 351 -21.64 -9.76 -11.55
CA VAL A 351 -20.92 -8.93 -10.57
C VAL A 351 -21.85 -8.03 -9.76
N GLU A 352 -23.00 -7.64 -10.31
CA GLU A 352 -24.02 -6.85 -9.65
C GLU A 352 -24.66 -7.56 -8.45
N GLU A 353 -24.70 -8.89 -8.47
CA GLU A 353 -25.28 -9.72 -7.43
C GLU A 353 -24.27 -10.07 -6.32
N ALA A 354 -23.03 -9.59 -6.43
CA ALA A 354 -21.97 -9.96 -5.50
C ALA A 354 -22.35 -9.78 -4.03
N THR A 355 -23.10 -8.72 -3.70
CA THR A 355 -23.51 -8.45 -2.31
C THR A 355 -24.40 -9.56 -1.74
N SER A 356 -25.34 -10.10 -2.52
CA SER A 356 -26.19 -11.23 -2.11
C SER A 356 -25.38 -12.52 -2.02
N VAL A 357 -24.49 -12.77 -3.00
CA VAL A 357 -23.61 -13.94 -3.02
C VAL A 357 -22.74 -14.01 -1.76
N TYR A 358 -22.09 -12.91 -1.38
CA TYR A 358 -21.34 -12.85 -0.13
C TYR A 358 -22.21 -13.02 1.12
N GLY A 359 -23.48 -12.58 1.06
CA GLY A 359 -24.47 -12.81 2.11
C GLY A 359 -24.80 -14.28 2.28
N GLU A 360 -25.03 -15.00 1.18
CA GLU A 360 -25.28 -16.44 1.17
C GLU A 360 -24.08 -17.25 1.67
N LEU A 361 -22.89 -16.91 1.20
CA LEU A 361 -21.65 -17.51 1.69
C LEU A 361 -21.44 -17.30 3.20
N ALA A 362 -21.80 -16.13 3.72
CA ALA A 362 -21.72 -15.83 5.14
C ALA A 362 -22.74 -16.60 5.99
N SER A 363 -23.86 -17.03 5.42
CA SER A 363 -24.90 -17.81 6.12
C SER A 363 -24.62 -19.31 6.20
N GLY A 364 -23.45 -19.78 5.73
CA GLY A 364 -23.00 -21.17 5.87
C GLY A 364 -23.20 -22.02 4.63
N SER A 365 -23.15 -21.44 3.44
CA SER A 365 -23.16 -22.19 2.18
C SER A 365 -21.98 -23.15 2.08
N ASN A 366 -22.22 -24.36 1.58
CA ASN A 366 -21.18 -25.37 1.31
C ASN A 366 -20.45 -25.14 -0.01
N ALA A 367 -20.76 -24.03 -0.74
CA ALA A 367 -20.15 -23.70 -2.02
C ALA A 367 -18.62 -23.64 -1.93
N VAL A 368 -17.95 -24.23 -2.91
CA VAL A 368 -16.50 -24.32 -2.98
C VAL A 368 -15.92 -23.25 -3.90
N GLY A 369 -16.27 -23.25 -5.17
CA GLY A 369 -15.83 -22.30 -6.18
C GLY A 369 -17.01 -21.44 -6.69
N VAL A 370 -17.03 -20.18 -6.33
CA VAL A 370 -18.07 -19.22 -6.79
C VAL A 370 -17.42 -18.19 -7.69
N LEU A 371 -17.95 -18.05 -8.90
CA LEU A 371 -17.42 -17.14 -9.91
C LEU A 371 -18.34 -15.92 -10.05
N LEU A 372 -17.73 -14.76 -10.16
CA LEU A 372 -18.40 -13.54 -10.62
C LEU A 372 -18.11 -13.34 -12.11
N LYS A 373 -19.19 -13.18 -12.88
CA LYS A 373 -19.14 -12.90 -14.31
C LYS A 373 -19.30 -11.40 -14.55
N TYR A 374 -18.48 -10.88 -15.46
CA TYR A 374 -18.51 -9.46 -15.85
C TYR A 374 -19.20 -9.26 -17.20
N PRO A 375 -19.82 -8.09 -17.44
CA PRO A 375 -20.48 -7.79 -18.69
C PRO A 375 -19.52 -7.86 -19.88
N GLU A 376 -19.93 -8.53 -20.94
CA GLU A 376 -19.24 -8.48 -22.22
C GLU A 376 -19.72 -7.26 -23.02
N PRO A 377 -18.84 -6.54 -23.73
CA PRO A 377 -19.28 -5.50 -24.65
C PRO A 377 -20.14 -6.14 -25.75
N ALA A 378 -21.17 -5.43 -26.16
CA ALA A 378 -21.97 -5.88 -27.33
C ALA A 378 -21.03 -6.09 -28.53
N PRO A 379 -21.26 -7.12 -29.38
CA PRO A 379 -20.38 -7.47 -30.50
C PRO A 379 -20.08 -6.30 -31.46
N ASP A 380 -21.02 -5.35 -31.59
CA ASP A 380 -20.91 -4.17 -32.45
C ASP A 380 -20.60 -2.87 -31.69
N ALA A 381 -20.26 -2.94 -30.39
CA ALA A 381 -19.90 -1.76 -29.65
C ALA A 381 -18.47 -1.34 -30.02
N GLU A 382 -18.32 -0.16 -30.60
CA GLU A 382 -17.01 0.47 -30.69
C GLU A 382 -16.33 0.46 -29.32
N PRO A 383 -15.01 0.19 -29.25
CA PRO A 383 -14.28 0.24 -27.99
C PRO A 383 -14.46 1.61 -27.37
N ARG A 384 -15.42 1.76 -26.45
CA ARG A 384 -15.55 3.02 -25.69
C ARG A 384 -14.34 3.14 -24.78
N PRO A 385 -13.65 4.27 -24.82
CA PRO A 385 -12.60 4.52 -23.84
C PRO A 385 -13.21 4.38 -22.45
N VAL A 386 -12.62 3.53 -21.64
CA VAL A 386 -13.09 3.28 -20.28
C VAL A 386 -12.98 4.60 -19.52
N SER A 387 -14.09 5.08 -18.96
CA SER A 387 -14.11 6.36 -18.26
C SER A 387 -13.17 6.31 -17.05
N GLN A 388 -12.11 7.07 -17.13
CA GLN A 388 -11.17 7.28 -16.01
C GLN A 388 -11.66 8.39 -15.06
N LEU A 389 -12.85 8.96 -15.32
CA LEU A 389 -13.45 10.06 -14.57
C LEU A 389 -14.80 9.60 -13.98
N ILE A 390 -15.03 9.95 -12.73
CA ILE A 390 -16.33 9.84 -12.08
C ILE A 390 -16.68 11.18 -11.45
N SER A 391 -17.81 11.76 -11.88
CA SER A 391 -18.36 12.98 -11.30
C SER A 391 -19.29 12.64 -10.15
N GLY A 392 -19.11 13.31 -9.01
CA GLY A 392 -20.01 13.17 -7.86
C GLY A 392 -21.33 13.94 -8.09
N SER A 393 -22.41 13.50 -7.48
CA SER A 393 -23.77 14.04 -7.63
C SER A 393 -24.04 15.36 -6.88
N ARG A 394 -23.03 16.17 -6.56
CA ARG A 394 -23.28 17.50 -6.00
C ARG A 394 -23.48 18.51 -7.14
N SER A 395 -24.67 19.12 -7.15
CA SER A 395 -25.06 20.19 -8.08
C SER A 395 -23.96 21.25 -8.21
N ALA A 396 -23.60 21.56 -9.44
CA ALA A 396 -22.77 22.71 -9.77
C ALA A 396 -23.46 23.97 -9.26
N VAL A 397 -22.86 24.60 -8.25
CA VAL A 397 -23.19 25.95 -7.87
C VAL A 397 -22.63 26.85 -8.97
N SER A 398 -23.48 27.58 -9.67
CA SER A 398 -23.07 28.54 -10.71
C SER A 398 -22.03 29.52 -10.18
N PRO A 399 -20.95 29.81 -10.94
CA PRO A 399 -19.93 30.74 -10.51
C PRO A 399 -20.51 32.16 -10.41
N GLY A 400 -20.61 32.65 -9.19
CA GLY A 400 -20.83 34.08 -8.95
C GLY A 400 -19.57 34.87 -9.34
N THR A 401 -19.77 35.99 -10.04
CA THR A 401 -18.73 36.90 -10.49
C THR A 401 -18.03 37.57 -9.30
N GLY A 402 -16.82 37.12 -9.00
CA GLY A 402 -15.95 37.56 -7.91
C GLY A 402 -15.42 36.32 -7.20
N LYS A 403 -14.18 35.86 -7.54
CA LYS A 403 -13.60 34.61 -7.00
C LYS A 403 -13.32 34.74 -5.50
N GLN A 404 -14.35 34.66 -4.68
CA GLN A 404 -14.19 34.50 -3.23
C GLN A 404 -13.66 33.09 -2.84
N GLN A 405 -13.86 32.09 -3.69
CA GLN A 405 -13.48 30.71 -3.45
C GLN A 405 -12.64 30.17 -4.61
N LEU A 406 -11.44 29.62 -4.30
CA LEU A 406 -10.58 28.97 -5.26
C LEU A 406 -11.03 27.53 -5.51
N THR A 407 -10.75 27.01 -6.70
CA THR A 407 -11.01 25.64 -7.09
C THR A 407 -9.70 24.88 -7.11
N ALA A 408 -9.60 23.81 -6.32
CA ALA A 408 -8.38 23.02 -6.16
C ALA A 408 -8.50 21.61 -6.71
N GLY A 409 -7.46 21.17 -7.43
CA GLY A 409 -7.23 19.79 -7.84
C GLY A 409 -6.13 19.12 -7.03
N PHE A 410 -6.23 17.83 -6.83
CA PHE A 410 -5.24 17.03 -6.11
C PHE A 410 -4.71 15.90 -6.97
N ILE A 411 -3.40 15.79 -7.08
CA ILE A 411 -2.69 14.63 -7.62
C ILE A 411 -2.05 13.92 -6.44
N GLY A 412 -2.65 12.78 -6.06
CA GLY A 412 -2.29 12.04 -4.85
C GLY A 412 -3.18 12.38 -3.64
N ALA A 413 -3.79 11.36 -3.06
CA ALA A 413 -4.61 11.45 -1.83
C ALA A 413 -4.20 10.36 -0.83
N GLY A 414 -2.90 10.10 -0.72
CA GLY A 414 -2.32 9.12 0.19
C GLY A 414 -2.50 9.50 1.67
N ASN A 415 -1.83 8.73 2.55
CA ASN A 415 -1.95 8.90 4.00
C ASN A 415 -1.65 10.34 4.47
N TYR A 416 -0.63 11.00 3.89
CA TYR A 416 -0.27 12.35 4.29
C TYR A 416 -1.34 13.36 3.88
N ALA A 417 -1.76 13.37 2.61
CA ALA A 417 -2.82 14.24 2.13
C ALA A 417 -4.11 14.07 2.96
N SER A 418 -4.53 12.82 3.15
CA SER A 418 -5.79 12.46 3.84
C SER A 418 -5.79 12.74 5.34
N SER A 419 -4.62 12.83 6.00
CA SER A 419 -4.52 13.07 7.44
C SER A 419 -4.06 14.48 7.80
N MET A 420 -3.25 15.14 6.94
CA MET A 420 -2.58 16.39 7.28
C MET A 420 -3.05 17.60 6.46
N LEU A 421 -3.48 17.42 5.21
CA LEU A 421 -3.86 18.54 4.32
C LEU A 421 -5.38 18.63 4.10
N LEU A 422 -5.98 17.57 3.56
CA LEU A 422 -7.40 17.54 3.19
C LEU A 422 -8.37 17.81 4.35
N PRO A 423 -8.12 17.33 5.61
CA PRO A 423 -8.99 17.69 6.73
C PRO A 423 -9.00 19.19 7.09
N HIS A 424 -7.96 19.92 6.73
CA HIS A 424 -7.93 21.38 6.89
C HIS A 424 -8.65 22.07 5.73
N LEU A 425 -8.30 21.70 4.49
CA LEU A 425 -8.87 22.31 3.27
C LEU A 425 -10.39 22.10 3.18
N ALA A 426 -10.89 20.91 3.50
CA ALA A 426 -12.33 20.61 3.47
C ALA A 426 -13.18 21.45 4.45
N LYS A 427 -12.52 22.18 5.38
CA LYS A 427 -13.16 23.09 6.35
C LYS A 427 -12.95 24.57 6.06
N MET A 428 -12.23 24.88 4.98
CA MET A 428 -11.93 26.27 4.59
C MET A 428 -12.92 26.72 3.52
N ASP A 429 -13.69 27.75 3.80
CA ASP A 429 -14.62 28.35 2.82
C ASP A 429 -13.90 28.97 1.61
N ALA A 430 -12.59 29.25 1.77
CA ALA A 430 -11.75 29.87 0.75
C ALA A 430 -11.42 28.94 -0.43
N VAL A 431 -11.68 27.62 -0.32
CA VAL A 431 -11.32 26.64 -1.34
C VAL A 431 -12.42 25.60 -1.53
N ARG A 432 -12.69 25.26 -2.79
CA ARG A 432 -13.53 24.12 -3.20
C ARG A 432 -12.63 23.00 -3.74
N LEU A 433 -12.77 21.81 -3.18
CA LEU A 433 -12.10 20.62 -3.65
C LEU A 433 -12.85 20.08 -4.86
N ALA A 434 -12.30 20.21 -6.06
CA ALA A 434 -12.98 19.90 -7.30
C ALA A 434 -12.59 18.55 -7.88
N HIS A 435 -11.31 18.28 -8.03
CA HIS A 435 -10.82 17.10 -8.73
C HIS A 435 -9.73 16.38 -7.90
N VAL A 436 -9.84 15.08 -7.75
CA VAL A 436 -8.80 14.23 -7.11
C VAL A 436 -8.38 13.11 -8.05
N ALA A 437 -7.08 12.94 -8.23
CA ALA A 437 -6.50 11.82 -8.96
C ALA A 437 -5.63 10.95 -8.06
N THR A 438 -5.78 9.62 -8.15
CA THR A 438 -4.87 8.65 -7.51
C THR A 438 -4.68 7.45 -8.43
N ASN A 439 -3.54 6.77 -8.35
CA ASN A 439 -3.26 5.58 -9.16
C ASN A 439 -4.18 4.38 -8.89
N ARG A 440 -4.97 4.42 -7.81
CA ARG A 440 -5.90 3.36 -7.43
C ARG A 440 -7.33 3.92 -7.44
N SER A 441 -8.19 3.31 -8.23
CA SER A 441 -9.59 3.72 -8.45
C SER A 441 -10.34 3.94 -7.14
N LEU A 442 -10.29 2.98 -6.24
CA LEU A 442 -10.99 3.04 -4.95
C LEU A 442 -10.43 4.13 -4.03
N SER A 443 -9.12 4.40 -4.09
CA SER A 443 -8.50 5.49 -3.31
C SER A 443 -9.01 6.86 -3.75
N ALA A 444 -9.20 7.07 -5.05
CA ALA A 444 -9.78 8.31 -5.59
C ALA A 444 -11.22 8.51 -5.10
N VAL A 445 -12.05 7.46 -5.17
CA VAL A 445 -13.44 7.51 -4.70
C VAL A 445 -13.53 7.67 -3.18
N ASN A 446 -12.67 7.02 -2.41
CA ASN A 446 -12.59 7.22 -0.95
C ASN A 446 -12.28 8.68 -0.60
N ALA A 447 -11.32 9.31 -1.30
CA ALA A 447 -10.99 10.71 -1.12
C ALA A 447 -12.16 11.63 -1.55
N GLN A 448 -12.78 11.35 -2.70
CA GLN A 448 -13.94 12.07 -3.22
C GLN A 448 -15.09 12.08 -2.20
N ARG A 449 -15.50 10.91 -1.74
CA ARG A 449 -16.62 10.77 -0.78
C ARG A 449 -16.34 11.45 0.56
N ARG A 450 -15.12 11.32 1.03
CA ARG A 450 -14.75 11.79 2.36
C ARG A 450 -14.55 13.29 2.44
N PHE A 451 -13.91 13.88 1.42
CA PHE A 451 -13.53 15.30 1.43
C PHE A 451 -14.41 16.16 0.53
N GLY A 452 -15.34 15.55 -0.21
CA GLY A 452 -16.31 16.27 -1.02
C GLY A 452 -15.77 16.76 -2.36
N PHE A 453 -14.79 16.06 -2.96
CA PHE A 453 -14.37 16.35 -4.33
C PHE A 453 -15.51 16.11 -5.31
N THR A 454 -15.61 17.00 -6.30
CA THR A 454 -16.63 16.87 -7.36
C THR A 454 -16.30 15.73 -8.31
N THR A 455 -15.02 15.56 -8.67
CA THR A 455 -14.55 14.58 -9.65
C THR A 455 -13.44 13.70 -9.07
N ALA A 456 -13.46 12.43 -9.40
CA ALA A 456 -12.39 11.47 -9.10
C ALA A 456 -11.83 10.86 -10.39
N SER A 457 -10.51 10.70 -10.47
CA SER A 457 -9.81 10.12 -11.62
C SER A 457 -8.64 9.24 -11.21
N THR A 458 -8.05 8.55 -12.20
CA THR A 458 -6.88 7.68 -12.01
C THR A 458 -5.63 8.19 -12.70
N THR A 459 -5.69 9.32 -13.39
CA THR A 459 -4.54 9.93 -14.07
C THR A 459 -4.30 11.36 -13.60
N ALA A 460 -3.04 11.74 -13.48
CA ALA A 460 -2.64 13.12 -13.24
C ALA A 460 -3.07 14.03 -14.41
N ASP A 461 -3.04 13.51 -15.64
CA ASP A 461 -3.41 14.23 -16.86
C ASP A 461 -4.83 14.79 -16.79
N ALA A 462 -5.76 14.04 -16.20
CA ALA A 462 -7.13 14.50 -16.04
C ALA A 462 -7.23 15.75 -15.12
N VAL A 463 -6.40 15.82 -14.08
CA VAL A 463 -6.33 17.00 -13.19
C VAL A 463 -5.62 18.16 -13.88
N LEU A 464 -4.51 17.90 -14.59
CA LEU A 464 -3.77 18.93 -15.33
C LEU A 464 -4.61 19.56 -16.42
N ALA A 465 -5.41 18.76 -17.14
CA ALA A 465 -6.30 19.21 -18.21
C ALA A 465 -7.59 19.89 -17.71
N ASP A 466 -7.90 19.85 -16.42
CA ASP A 466 -9.11 20.45 -15.87
C ASP A 466 -8.97 21.99 -15.79
N GLU A 467 -9.51 22.70 -16.78
CA GLU A 467 -9.44 24.15 -16.88
C GLU A 467 -10.18 24.90 -15.76
N SER A 468 -11.08 24.21 -15.03
CA SER A 468 -11.84 24.82 -13.93
C SER A 468 -11.01 25.05 -12.68
N LEU A 469 -9.80 24.50 -12.59
CA LEU A 469 -8.93 24.58 -11.43
C LEU A 469 -8.11 25.88 -11.40
N ASP A 470 -8.02 26.48 -10.23
CA ASP A 470 -7.15 27.62 -9.93
C ASP A 470 -5.80 27.18 -9.35
N ALA A 471 -5.79 26.05 -8.64
CA ALA A 471 -4.59 25.53 -7.99
C ALA A 471 -4.53 23.99 -8.07
N ILE A 472 -3.31 23.46 -8.15
CA ILE A 472 -3.02 22.03 -8.17
C ILE A 472 -2.14 21.67 -6.97
N PHE A 473 -2.55 20.67 -6.22
CA PHE A 473 -1.79 20.08 -5.11
C PHE A 473 -1.18 18.76 -5.54
N ILE A 474 0.15 18.65 -5.51
CA ILE A 474 0.92 17.44 -5.84
C ILE A 474 1.37 16.81 -4.53
N VAL A 475 0.78 15.66 -4.20
CA VAL A 475 1.01 14.94 -2.93
C VAL A 475 1.22 13.46 -3.23
N THR A 476 2.20 13.19 -4.07
CA THR A 476 2.56 11.86 -4.60
C THR A 476 3.81 11.31 -3.91
N ARG A 477 4.47 10.34 -4.52
CA ARG A 477 5.82 9.89 -4.14
C ARG A 477 6.87 10.82 -4.75
N HIS A 478 8.04 10.88 -4.13
CA HIS A 478 9.10 11.85 -4.40
C HIS A 478 9.54 11.85 -5.88
N ALA A 479 9.78 10.68 -6.45
CA ALA A 479 10.26 10.51 -7.83
C ALA A 479 9.34 11.16 -8.90
N THR A 480 8.10 11.49 -8.56
CA THR A 480 7.16 12.07 -9.52
C THR A 480 6.99 13.58 -9.37
N HIS A 481 7.53 14.19 -8.30
CA HIS A 481 7.26 15.58 -7.98
C HIS A 481 7.76 16.53 -9.08
N ALA A 482 9.03 16.45 -9.45
CA ALA A 482 9.62 17.38 -10.42
C ALA A 482 8.88 17.39 -11.77
N ALA A 483 8.62 16.21 -12.32
CA ALA A 483 7.92 16.08 -13.60
C ALA A 483 6.48 16.61 -13.53
N LEU A 484 5.76 16.37 -12.44
CA LEU A 484 4.41 16.86 -12.25
C LEU A 484 4.37 18.37 -12.01
N VAL A 485 5.36 18.91 -11.28
CA VAL A 485 5.50 20.37 -11.06
C VAL A 485 5.71 21.09 -12.38
N CYS A 486 6.66 20.66 -13.23
CA CYS A 486 6.89 21.26 -14.55
C CYS A 486 5.59 21.31 -15.37
N ARG A 487 4.90 20.18 -15.49
CA ARG A 487 3.64 20.08 -16.24
C ARG A 487 2.51 20.91 -15.62
N ALA A 488 2.44 20.99 -14.30
CA ALA A 488 1.43 21.81 -13.63
C ALA A 488 1.68 23.30 -13.84
N LEU A 489 2.94 23.76 -13.82
CA LEU A 489 3.32 25.15 -14.11
C LEU A 489 2.96 25.56 -15.54
N GLU A 490 3.12 24.65 -16.53
CA GLU A 490 2.72 24.85 -17.93
C GLU A 490 1.22 25.14 -18.09
N THR A 491 0.38 24.68 -17.16
CA THR A 491 -1.07 24.96 -17.19
C THR A 491 -1.43 26.40 -16.73
N GLY A 492 -0.45 27.19 -16.26
CA GLY A 492 -0.66 28.52 -15.73
C GLY A 492 -1.31 28.57 -14.34
N LYS A 493 -1.57 27.44 -13.71
CA LYS A 493 -2.21 27.32 -12.38
C LYS A 493 -1.20 27.50 -11.26
N ALA A 494 -1.66 27.89 -10.07
CA ALA A 494 -0.82 27.86 -8.89
C ALA A 494 -0.54 26.40 -8.45
N VAL A 495 0.69 26.14 -8.01
CA VAL A 495 1.14 24.78 -7.69
C VAL A 495 1.59 24.69 -6.24
N PHE A 496 1.00 23.79 -5.49
CA PHE A 496 1.50 23.32 -4.19
C PHE A 496 2.06 21.92 -4.35
N VAL A 497 3.31 21.70 -4.00
CA VAL A 497 3.92 20.38 -4.02
C VAL A 497 4.42 20.01 -2.64
N GLU A 498 4.18 18.77 -2.22
CA GLU A 498 4.84 18.23 -1.02
C GLU A 498 6.35 18.10 -1.25
N LYS A 499 7.08 18.13 -0.12
CA LYS A 499 8.53 17.95 -0.14
C LYS A 499 8.91 16.51 -0.52
N PRO A 500 10.08 16.26 -1.10
CA PRO A 500 11.01 17.24 -1.67
C PRO A 500 10.51 17.81 -3.00
N LEU A 501 10.97 19.00 -3.36
CA LEU A 501 10.66 19.59 -4.66
C LEU A 501 11.28 18.79 -5.80
N ALA A 502 12.52 18.39 -5.62
CA ALA A 502 13.31 17.58 -6.54
C ALA A 502 14.27 16.68 -5.74
N LEU A 503 14.68 15.55 -6.30
CA LEU A 503 15.67 14.61 -5.75
C LEU A 503 17.07 14.87 -6.31
N THR A 504 17.18 15.38 -7.53
CA THR A 504 18.45 15.61 -8.23
C THR A 504 18.58 17.06 -8.69
N ALA A 505 19.83 17.48 -8.93
CA ALA A 505 20.14 18.78 -9.49
C ALA A 505 19.50 18.98 -10.88
N ASP A 506 19.49 17.93 -11.72
CA ASP A 506 18.87 17.97 -13.05
C ASP A 506 17.34 18.15 -12.97
N GLU A 507 16.71 17.53 -11.99
CA GLU A 507 15.26 17.73 -11.73
C GLU A 507 14.96 19.17 -11.31
N LEU A 508 15.78 19.70 -10.40
CA LEU A 508 15.64 21.09 -9.94
C LEU A 508 15.88 22.07 -11.11
N GLN A 509 16.87 21.81 -11.94
CA GLN A 509 17.17 22.63 -13.13
C GLN A 509 15.98 22.66 -14.10
N ARG A 510 15.33 21.51 -14.33
CA ARG A 510 14.12 21.45 -15.19
C ARG A 510 12.97 22.29 -14.62
N ILE A 511 12.80 22.33 -13.29
CA ILE A 511 11.78 23.18 -12.66
C ILE A 511 12.11 24.66 -12.84
N ILE A 512 13.40 25.06 -12.69
CA ILE A 512 13.85 26.42 -12.92
C ILE A 512 13.58 26.85 -14.38
N GLU A 513 13.89 25.99 -15.33
CA GLU A 513 13.60 26.22 -16.75
C GLU A 513 12.10 26.31 -17.04
N ALA A 514 11.28 25.47 -16.42
CA ALA A 514 9.83 25.51 -16.58
C ALA A 514 9.24 26.82 -16.03
N VAL A 515 9.71 27.32 -14.88
CA VAL A 515 9.31 28.63 -14.34
C VAL A 515 9.75 29.76 -15.28
N ALA A 516 10.98 29.71 -15.79
CA ALA A 516 11.49 30.72 -16.72
C ALA A 516 10.71 30.72 -18.05
N ALA A 517 10.40 29.58 -18.60
CA ALA A 517 9.69 29.40 -19.87
C ALA A 517 8.22 29.84 -19.78
N THR A 518 7.55 29.53 -18.68
CA THR A 518 6.12 29.83 -18.48
C THR A 518 5.87 31.19 -17.87
N GLY A 519 6.86 31.79 -17.20
CA GLY A 519 6.70 32.97 -16.36
C GLY A 519 5.83 32.73 -15.12
N ASN A 520 5.52 31.48 -14.80
CA ASN A 520 4.67 31.07 -13.67
C ASN A 520 5.54 30.70 -12.47
N ASP A 521 5.76 31.62 -11.56
CA ASP A 521 6.48 31.42 -10.29
C ASP A 521 5.55 31.11 -9.11
N ARG A 522 4.25 30.83 -9.37
CA ARG A 522 3.25 30.53 -8.35
C ARG A 522 3.36 29.11 -7.81
N LEU A 523 4.58 28.78 -7.35
CA LEU A 523 4.96 27.50 -6.80
C LEU A 523 5.20 27.63 -5.28
N MET A 524 4.68 26.70 -4.50
CA MET A 524 4.96 26.54 -3.09
C MET A 524 5.28 25.10 -2.75
N VAL A 525 6.31 24.87 -1.96
CA VAL A 525 6.67 23.56 -1.42
C VAL A 525 6.17 23.44 0.01
N GLY A 526 5.71 22.27 0.41
CA GLY A 526 5.17 21.95 1.73
C GLY A 526 6.17 22.05 2.89
N PHE A 527 6.88 23.19 3.01
CA PHE A 527 7.79 23.49 4.12
C PHE A 527 7.03 24.12 5.29
N ASN A 528 6.20 23.31 5.93
CA ASN A 528 5.22 23.73 6.93
C ASN A 528 5.81 24.33 8.20
N ARG A 529 7.03 23.98 8.60
CA ARG A 529 7.58 24.30 9.94
C ARG A 529 7.74 25.80 10.17
N ARG A 530 8.10 26.58 9.15
CA ARG A 530 8.18 28.06 9.23
C ARG A 530 6.84 28.73 9.55
N PHE A 531 5.73 28.02 9.35
CA PHE A 531 4.37 28.48 9.67
C PHE A 531 3.86 27.98 11.03
N ALA A 532 4.67 27.23 11.77
CA ALA A 532 4.30 26.71 13.08
C ALA A 532 4.13 27.84 14.10
N PRO A 533 2.98 27.98 14.79
CA PRO A 533 2.69 29.15 15.63
C PRO A 533 3.73 29.39 16.72
N LEU A 534 4.19 28.34 17.41
CA LEU A 534 5.21 28.49 18.45
C LEU A 534 6.57 28.91 17.91
N LEU A 535 6.95 28.43 16.71
CA LEU A 535 8.21 28.80 16.09
C LEU A 535 8.17 30.25 15.59
N VAL A 536 7.05 30.68 15.01
CA VAL A 536 6.82 32.07 14.58
C VAL A 536 6.88 33.01 15.78
N GLU A 537 6.19 32.67 16.87
CA GLU A 537 6.23 33.46 18.12
C GLU A 537 7.64 33.50 18.71
N MET A 538 8.35 32.37 18.74
CA MET A 538 9.71 32.28 19.24
C MET A 538 10.66 33.18 18.43
N LYS A 539 10.60 33.14 17.09
CA LYS A 539 11.40 34.01 16.20
C LYS A 539 11.09 35.50 16.43
N SER A 540 9.81 35.85 16.53
CA SER A 540 9.39 37.25 16.78
C SER A 540 9.96 37.80 18.09
N ARG A 541 9.99 36.97 19.16
CA ARG A 541 10.57 37.36 20.47
C ARG A 541 12.09 37.35 20.47
N PHE A 542 12.71 36.45 19.70
CA PHE A 542 14.17 36.38 19.57
C PHE A 542 14.68 37.60 18.79
N GLY A 543 13.96 38.03 17.74
CA GLY A 543 14.35 39.09 16.82
C GLY A 543 15.56 38.73 15.96
N GLN A 544 16.09 39.70 15.22
CA GLN A 544 17.27 39.50 14.36
C GLN A 544 18.50 40.13 15.01
N PRO A 545 19.52 39.31 15.40
CA PRO A 545 20.79 39.82 15.90
C PRO A 545 21.62 40.44 14.76
N ALA A 546 22.26 41.58 15.00
CA ALA A 546 23.05 42.30 13.99
C ALA A 546 24.24 41.45 13.43
N GLY A 547 24.76 40.48 14.19
CA GLY A 547 25.86 39.59 13.78
C GLY A 547 25.41 38.20 13.32
N GLY A 548 24.13 38.01 13.02
CA GLY A 548 23.57 36.70 12.70
C GLY A 548 23.32 35.82 13.93
N SER A 549 22.96 34.57 13.70
CA SER A 549 22.67 33.60 14.76
C SER A 549 23.34 32.25 14.50
N VAL A 550 23.60 31.51 15.57
CA VAL A 550 23.98 30.09 15.54
C VAL A 550 22.77 29.27 15.96
N THR A 551 22.43 28.27 15.16
CA THR A 551 21.30 27.38 15.41
C THR A 551 21.74 25.91 15.45
N ARG A 552 21.07 25.11 16.26
CA ARG A 552 21.25 23.67 16.31
C ARG A 552 19.88 23.01 16.21
N TYR A 553 19.70 22.14 15.24
CA TYR A 553 18.46 21.41 15.02
C TYR A 553 18.71 19.90 15.16
N LEU A 554 18.19 19.30 16.20
CA LEU A 554 18.25 17.87 16.43
C LEU A 554 16.95 17.21 15.98
N ILE A 555 17.07 16.20 15.14
CA ILE A 555 15.96 15.41 14.61
C ILE A 555 16.16 13.94 14.98
N ASN A 556 15.25 13.40 15.78
CA ASN A 556 15.13 11.98 16.07
C ASN A 556 14.07 11.39 15.16
N ALA A 557 14.47 10.98 13.95
CA ALA A 557 13.57 10.48 12.93
C ALA A 557 13.00 9.09 13.26
N GLY A 558 13.75 8.29 14.06
CA GLY A 558 13.41 6.91 14.40
C GLY A 558 13.61 5.93 13.22
N THR A 559 13.46 4.64 13.47
CA THR A 559 13.63 3.60 12.44
C THR A 559 12.49 3.56 11.44
N LEU A 560 12.79 3.24 10.17
CA LEU A 560 11.79 2.94 9.15
C LEU A 560 11.28 1.50 9.30
N GLU A 561 9.98 1.30 9.08
CA GLU A 561 9.40 -0.05 8.95
C GLU A 561 10.04 -0.79 7.76
N ALA A 562 10.09 -2.12 7.84
CA ALA A 562 10.75 -2.95 6.83
C ALA A 562 10.08 -2.85 5.43
N ASP A 563 8.76 -2.59 5.41
CA ASP A 563 7.92 -2.42 4.23
C ASP A 563 7.73 -0.96 3.81
N SER A 564 8.55 -0.04 4.34
CA SER A 564 8.45 1.38 3.99
C SER A 564 9.00 1.63 2.58
N TRP A 565 8.21 2.29 1.75
CA TRP A 565 8.61 2.73 0.41
C TRP A 565 9.82 3.69 0.43
N TYR A 566 10.08 4.37 1.53
CA TYR A 566 11.31 5.17 1.76
C TYR A 566 12.60 4.36 1.71
N ARG A 567 12.53 3.01 1.71
CA ARG A 567 13.71 2.14 1.60
C ARG A 567 14.18 1.93 0.15
N ASN A 568 13.37 2.28 -0.82
CA ASN A 568 13.78 2.28 -2.23
C ASN A 568 14.52 3.60 -2.53
N GLU A 569 15.76 3.71 -2.04
CA GLU A 569 16.57 4.92 -2.17
C GLU A 569 16.95 5.22 -3.62
N GLU A 570 17.04 4.21 -4.46
CA GLU A 570 17.34 4.37 -5.89
C GLU A 570 16.24 5.17 -6.62
N LEU A 571 14.98 4.95 -6.27
CA LEU A 571 13.84 5.61 -6.90
C LEU A 571 13.39 6.87 -6.14
N GLU A 572 13.38 6.81 -4.81
CA GLU A 572 12.73 7.83 -3.96
C GLU A 572 13.73 8.76 -3.25
N GLY A 573 15.03 8.54 -3.47
CA GLY A 573 16.11 9.22 -2.77
C GLY A 573 16.31 8.72 -1.35
N SER A 574 17.40 9.14 -0.73
CA SER A 574 17.67 8.85 0.68
C SER A 574 16.58 9.46 1.59
N ARG A 575 16.45 8.92 2.78
CA ARG A 575 15.49 9.47 3.74
C ARG A 575 15.76 10.94 4.07
N PHE A 576 17.02 11.36 4.12
CA PHE A 576 17.35 12.75 4.36
C PHE A 576 16.96 13.64 3.17
N GLU A 577 17.16 13.23 1.93
CA GLU A 577 16.69 13.95 0.74
C GLU A 577 15.17 14.18 0.80
N GLY A 578 14.43 13.17 1.23
CA GLY A 578 12.98 13.28 1.43
C GLY A 578 12.55 14.19 2.59
N GLU A 579 13.36 14.35 3.66
CA GLU A 579 12.96 15.09 4.87
C GLU A 579 13.80 16.35 5.13
N GLY A 580 15.05 16.40 4.66
CA GLY A 580 16.05 17.42 4.98
C GLY A 580 15.65 18.84 4.60
N GLY A 581 14.92 18.99 3.48
CA GLY A 581 14.41 20.27 3.03
C GLY A 581 13.59 21.00 4.11
N HIS A 582 12.84 20.29 4.93
CA HIS A 582 12.13 20.88 6.06
C HIS A 582 13.05 21.59 7.07
N PHE A 583 14.20 20.97 7.36
CA PHE A 583 15.13 21.48 8.38
C PHE A 583 15.94 22.63 7.83
N ILE A 584 16.44 22.50 6.62
CA ILE A 584 17.19 23.56 5.93
C ILE A 584 16.30 24.77 5.70
N ASP A 585 15.05 24.59 5.25
CA ASP A 585 14.07 25.66 5.11
C ASP A 585 13.80 26.39 6.44
N THR A 586 13.64 25.63 7.51
CA THR A 586 13.44 26.19 8.86
C THR A 586 14.63 27.04 9.30
N LEU A 587 15.86 26.56 9.06
CA LEU A 587 17.08 27.28 9.41
C LEU A 587 17.28 28.52 8.54
N SER A 588 17.01 28.43 7.22
CA SER A 588 17.06 29.57 6.29
C SER A 588 16.08 30.65 6.69
N TRP A 589 14.83 30.27 6.98
CA TRP A 589 13.80 31.19 7.46
C TRP A 589 14.16 31.79 8.82
N TRP A 590 14.77 31.03 9.75
CA TRP A 590 15.21 31.54 11.04
C TRP A 590 16.32 32.58 10.88
N ALA A 591 17.27 32.31 10.00
CA ALA A 591 18.40 33.21 9.72
C ALA A 591 18.03 34.42 8.85
N ASP A 592 16.84 34.43 8.25
CA ASP A 592 16.44 35.39 7.19
C ASP A 592 17.52 35.49 6.10
N SER A 593 18.08 34.36 5.66
CA SER A 593 19.20 34.33 4.71
C SER A 593 19.24 33.00 3.98
N LEU A 594 19.69 33.03 2.73
CA LEU A 594 19.87 31.82 1.93
C LEU A 594 21.13 31.07 2.33
N PRO A 595 21.14 29.72 2.23
CA PRO A 595 22.32 28.91 2.41
C PRO A 595 23.38 29.22 1.35
N GLU A 596 24.64 29.16 1.72
CA GLU A 596 25.82 29.42 0.88
C GLU A 596 26.73 28.21 0.72
N TYR A 597 26.95 27.50 1.85
CA TYR A 597 27.76 26.28 1.91
C TYR A 597 27.16 25.26 2.84
N VAL A 598 27.34 24.00 2.53
CA VAL A 598 26.97 22.86 3.35
C VAL A 598 28.18 21.95 3.56
N TYR A 599 28.38 21.46 4.78
CA TYR A 599 29.31 20.41 5.09
C TYR A 599 28.62 19.34 5.92
N ALA A 600 28.72 18.08 5.50
CA ALA A 600 28.06 16.96 6.16
C ALA A 600 29.00 15.79 6.43
N VAL A 601 28.81 15.12 7.56
CA VAL A 601 29.52 13.90 7.93
C VAL A 601 28.51 12.81 8.31
N PRO A 602 28.76 11.54 7.97
CA PRO A 602 27.89 10.44 8.36
C PRO A 602 27.98 10.20 9.88
N GLY A 603 26.90 9.73 10.47
CA GLY A 603 26.85 9.24 11.84
C GLY A 603 27.16 7.73 11.94
N PRO A 604 27.06 7.16 13.15
CA PRO A 604 27.41 5.76 13.40
C PRO A 604 26.41 4.76 12.81
N GLU A 605 25.14 5.15 12.71
CA GLU A 605 24.08 4.30 12.15
C GLU A 605 23.77 4.68 10.69
N ALA A 606 23.30 3.71 9.91
CA ALA A 606 22.95 3.95 8.52
C ALA A 606 21.85 5.03 8.39
N GLY A 607 22.14 6.08 7.62
CA GLY A 607 21.27 7.24 7.46
C GLY A 607 21.36 8.30 8.55
N ASP A 608 22.15 8.08 9.62
CA ASP A 608 22.53 9.13 10.58
C ASP A 608 23.50 10.10 9.91
N LEU A 609 23.33 11.38 10.17
CA LEU A 609 24.26 12.40 9.69
C LEU A 609 24.28 13.64 10.55
N GLN A 610 25.35 14.40 10.42
CA GLN A 610 25.45 15.74 10.94
C GLN A 610 25.84 16.69 9.80
N ALA A 611 25.03 17.73 9.59
CA ALA A 611 25.27 18.74 8.55
C ALA A 611 25.37 20.14 9.15
N THR A 612 26.32 20.93 8.66
CA THR A 612 26.46 22.35 8.98
C THR A 612 26.14 23.15 7.74
N VAL A 613 25.23 24.12 7.87
CA VAL A 613 24.83 25.06 6.83
C VAL A 613 25.34 26.44 7.19
N ARG A 614 26.09 27.07 6.30
CA ARG A 614 26.47 28.48 6.40
C ARG A 614 25.56 29.32 5.54
N PHE A 615 25.09 30.42 6.08
CA PHE A 615 24.19 31.36 5.40
C PHE A 615 24.95 32.61 4.92
N ARG A 616 24.46 33.25 3.86
CA ARG A 616 25.08 34.47 3.25
C ARG A 616 25.31 35.59 4.25
N ASN A 617 24.46 35.73 5.27
CA ASN A 617 24.58 36.77 6.32
C ASN A 617 25.55 36.39 7.47
N GLY A 618 26.27 35.31 7.33
CA GLY A 618 27.21 34.79 8.35
C GLY A 618 26.61 33.94 9.45
N SER A 619 25.27 33.78 9.50
CA SER A 619 24.63 32.82 10.39
C SER A 619 25.07 31.39 10.06
N THR A 620 25.02 30.52 11.06
CA THR A 620 25.33 29.09 10.90
C THR A 620 24.24 28.23 11.55
N GLY A 621 23.93 27.11 10.91
CA GLY A 621 23.00 26.14 11.45
C GLY A 621 23.56 24.72 11.37
N THR A 622 23.39 23.93 12.42
CA THR A 622 23.74 22.51 12.42
C THR A 622 22.48 21.66 12.50
N ILE A 623 22.43 20.60 11.71
CA ILE A 623 21.39 19.60 11.70
C ILE A 623 22.02 18.29 12.19
N THR A 624 21.48 17.70 13.25
CA THR A 624 21.82 16.36 13.70
C THR A 624 20.62 15.48 13.42
N TYR A 625 20.75 14.58 12.46
CA TYR A 625 19.68 13.70 12.00
C TYR A 625 19.97 12.26 12.43
N LEU A 626 19.09 11.68 13.24
CA LEU A 626 19.23 10.35 13.84
C LEU A 626 18.11 9.43 13.39
N THR A 627 18.48 8.25 12.91
CA THR A 627 17.54 7.20 12.42
C THR A 627 17.26 6.12 13.46
N ALA A 628 18.15 5.94 14.45
CA ALA A 628 18.06 4.89 15.46
C ALA A 628 17.85 5.43 16.90
N GLY A 629 17.46 6.69 17.05
CA GLY A 629 17.20 7.29 18.35
C GLY A 629 16.00 6.67 19.08
N ASN A 630 15.98 6.76 20.41
CA ASN A 630 14.88 6.23 21.22
C ASN A 630 13.53 6.87 20.83
N PRO A 631 12.47 6.11 20.51
CA PRO A 631 11.19 6.63 20.07
C PRO A 631 10.42 7.44 21.12
N ARG A 632 10.80 7.35 22.40
CA ARG A 632 10.24 8.17 23.48
C ARG A 632 10.95 9.52 23.65
N TYR A 633 12.12 9.70 23.00
CA TYR A 633 12.78 10.99 22.96
C TYR A 633 12.07 11.94 21.99
N GLN A 634 12.20 13.25 22.23
CA GLN A 634 11.54 14.25 21.40
C GLN A 634 11.99 14.16 19.94
N LYS A 635 11.03 14.23 19.01
CA LYS A 635 11.33 14.09 17.59
C LYS A 635 12.14 15.28 17.05
N GLU A 636 11.85 16.51 17.48
CA GLU A 636 12.48 17.71 16.94
C GLU A 636 12.81 18.70 18.07
N THR A 637 14.05 19.17 18.13
CA THR A 637 14.51 20.19 19.09
C THR A 637 15.37 21.23 18.37
N LEU A 638 15.03 22.50 18.47
CA LEU A 638 15.79 23.59 17.87
C LEU A 638 16.27 24.55 18.97
N ASP A 639 17.58 24.78 19.03
CA ASP A 639 18.23 25.80 19.84
C ASP A 639 18.77 26.91 18.93
N ALA A 640 18.67 28.16 19.37
CA ALA A 640 19.27 29.31 18.68
C ALA A 640 19.93 30.26 19.67
N ALA A 641 21.06 30.85 19.26
CA ALA A 641 21.77 31.86 20.03
C ALA A 641 22.34 32.96 19.14
N GLY A 642 22.35 34.20 19.62
CA GLY A 642 22.89 35.35 18.91
C GLY A 642 22.54 36.66 19.60
N GLY A 643 23.43 37.67 19.56
CA GLY A 643 23.18 39.02 20.10
C GLY A 643 22.78 39.03 21.58
N GLY A 644 23.35 38.15 22.42
CA GLY A 644 23.01 38.05 23.82
C GLY A 644 21.65 37.46 24.14
N ARG A 645 21.04 36.77 23.16
CA ARG A 645 19.75 36.08 23.28
C ARG A 645 19.88 34.59 23.00
N SER A 646 19.01 33.79 23.60
CA SER A 646 18.92 32.36 23.32
C SER A 646 17.44 31.97 23.16
N ALA A 647 17.20 30.98 22.35
CA ALA A 647 15.85 30.42 22.15
C ALA A 647 15.91 28.90 22.06
N ARG A 648 14.84 28.25 22.50
CA ARG A 648 14.67 26.77 22.40
C ARG A 648 13.24 26.41 22.06
N LEU A 649 13.09 25.54 21.08
CA LEU A 649 11.85 24.88 20.73
C LEU A 649 11.95 23.40 21.01
N ASP A 650 11.03 22.86 21.81
CA ASP A 650 10.92 21.44 22.11
C ASP A 650 9.68 20.87 21.43
N ASN A 651 9.90 20.07 20.38
CA ASN A 651 8.90 19.26 19.64
C ASN A 651 7.61 20.02 19.24
N PHE A 652 7.68 21.33 18.95
CA PHE A 652 6.53 22.19 18.68
C PHE A 652 5.44 22.18 19.78
N ALA A 653 5.79 21.72 20.98
CA ALA A 653 4.92 21.67 22.15
C ALA A 653 5.26 22.78 23.16
N GLN A 654 6.52 23.19 23.22
CA GLN A 654 6.99 24.26 24.08
C GLN A 654 8.09 25.06 23.40
N ALA A 655 8.05 26.40 23.58
CA ALA A 655 9.10 27.31 23.16
C ALA A 655 9.52 28.20 24.33
N ALA A 656 10.81 28.58 24.41
CA ALA A 656 11.32 29.52 25.38
C ALA A 656 12.35 30.46 24.73
N VAL A 657 12.34 31.72 25.15
CA VAL A 657 13.31 32.74 24.71
C VAL A 657 13.90 33.42 25.96
N TRP A 658 15.21 33.58 25.97
CA TRP A 658 15.96 34.30 27.00
C TRP A 658 16.51 35.58 26.39
N THR A 659 16.19 36.72 27.00
CA THR A 659 16.68 38.03 26.61
C THR A 659 17.14 38.79 27.85
N GLY A 660 18.44 39.04 27.96
CA GLY A 660 19.04 39.55 29.17
C GLY A 660 18.79 38.64 30.38
N ARG A 661 18.16 39.14 31.44
CA ARG A 661 17.81 38.35 32.63
C ARG A 661 16.40 37.73 32.58
N ARG A 662 15.67 37.91 31.50
CA ARG A 662 14.26 37.45 31.37
C ARG A 662 14.18 36.14 30.57
N ARG A 663 13.36 35.23 31.05
CA ARG A 663 12.92 34.03 30.32
C ARG A 663 11.44 34.12 30.01
N SER A 664 11.07 34.01 28.76
CA SER A 664 9.69 33.91 28.30
C SER A 664 9.45 32.53 27.72
N ALA A 665 8.45 31.82 28.22
CA ALA A 665 8.11 30.47 27.75
C ALA A 665 6.64 30.41 27.35
N THR A 666 6.37 29.69 26.24
CA THR A 666 5.02 29.43 25.73
C THR A 666 4.85 27.93 25.51
N ARG A 667 3.66 27.41 25.82
CA ARG A 667 3.27 26.03 25.53
C ARG A 667 2.14 26.01 24.53
N ALA A 668 2.15 25.02 23.63
CA ALA A 668 1.05 24.80 22.70
C ALA A 668 -0.24 24.47 23.45
N ARG A 669 -1.33 25.09 23.07
CA ARG A 669 -2.69 24.75 23.53
C ARG A 669 -3.29 23.75 22.56
N GLY A 670 -3.63 22.55 23.02
CA GLY A 670 -4.30 21.52 22.20
C GLY A 670 -3.37 20.54 21.45
N GLY A 671 -2.08 20.51 21.78
CA GLY A 671 -1.10 19.57 21.21
C GLY A 671 -0.11 20.20 20.23
N GLN A 672 0.65 19.37 19.55
CA GLN A 672 1.68 19.78 18.60
C GLN A 672 1.05 20.39 17.34
N ASP A 673 1.48 21.59 16.94
CA ASP A 673 1.13 22.23 15.68
C ASP A 673 2.41 22.60 14.92
N LYS A 674 2.63 21.89 13.81
CA LYS A 674 3.79 22.08 12.92
C LYS A 674 3.51 23.05 11.76
N GLY A 675 2.37 23.72 11.72
CA GLY A 675 2.07 24.79 10.79
C GLY A 675 1.31 24.41 9.53
N GLN A 676 0.92 23.15 9.33
CA GLN A 676 0.24 22.70 8.09
C GLN A 676 -1.01 23.54 7.77
N ARG A 677 -1.84 23.84 8.76
CA ARG A 677 -3.04 24.66 8.54
C ARG A 677 -2.68 26.08 8.08
N MET A 678 -1.70 26.71 8.72
CA MET A 678 -1.30 28.08 8.40
C MET A 678 -0.59 28.18 7.04
N GLU A 679 0.22 27.20 6.70
CA GLU A 679 0.83 27.04 5.38
C GLU A 679 -0.23 27.06 4.27
N LEU A 680 -1.28 26.23 4.39
CA LEU A 680 -2.38 26.18 3.45
C LEU A 680 -3.14 27.52 3.36
N VAL A 681 -3.42 28.15 4.50
CA VAL A 681 -4.07 29.48 4.53
C VAL A 681 -3.24 30.50 3.77
N ARG A 682 -1.93 30.56 4.01
CA ARG A 682 -1.05 31.53 3.34
C ARG A 682 -0.93 31.28 1.84
N PHE A 683 -0.86 29.99 1.42
CA PHE A 683 -0.88 29.63 0.00
C PHE A 683 -2.18 30.09 -0.68
N LEU A 684 -3.33 29.75 -0.11
CA LEU A 684 -4.63 30.12 -0.68
C LEU A 684 -4.85 31.65 -0.70
N ASP A 685 -4.40 32.34 0.33
CA ASP A 685 -4.48 33.81 0.37
C ASP A 685 -3.64 34.47 -0.74
N ALA A 686 -2.41 33.96 -0.98
CA ALA A 686 -1.57 34.41 -2.06
C ALA A 686 -2.20 34.12 -3.44
N CYS A 687 -2.79 32.94 -3.61
CA CYS A 687 -3.49 32.58 -4.84
C CYS A 687 -4.69 33.47 -5.12
N ARG A 688 -5.48 33.81 -4.10
CA ARG A 688 -6.69 34.61 -4.21
C ARG A 688 -6.40 36.10 -4.43
N SER A 689 -5.39 36.66 -3.77
CA SER A 689 -5.05 38.06 -3.81
C SER A 689 -4.11 38.44 -4.96
N GLY A 690 -3.48 37.46 -5.62
CA GLY A 690 -2.40 37.72 -6.58
C GLY A 690 -1.09 38.18 -5.93
N ALA A 691 -0.98 38.13 -4.59
CA ALA A 691 0.25 38.44 -3.89
C ALA A 691 1.38 37.44 -4.20
N PRO A 692 2.65 37.81 -3.97
CA PRO A 692 3.76 36.88 -4.07
C PRO A 692 3.55 35.62 -3.19
N MET A 693 4.10 34.49 -3.62
CA MET A 693 4.03 33.26 -2.84
C MET A 693 4.68 33.41 -1.45
N PRO A 694 4.15 32.75 -0.41
CA PRO A 694 4.64 32.91 0.97
C PRO A 694 6.11 32.48 1.16
N ILE A 695 6.60 31.65 0.28
CA ILE A 695 8.02 31.26 0.16
C ILE A 695 8.49 31.71 -1.21
N PRO A 696 9.45 32.64 -1.31
CA PRO A 696 9.98 33.08 -2.60
C PRO A 696 10.60 31.92 -3.37
N PHE A 697 10.45 31.89 -4.69
CA PHE A 697 10.99 30.84 -5.56
C PHE A 697 12.49 30.64 -5.36
N GLU A 698 13.29 31.70 -5.24
CA GLU A 698 14.72 31.63 -4.93
C GLU A 698 15.00 30.85 -3.63
N SER A 699 14.16 31.02 -2.60
CA SER A 699 14.27 30.30 -1.33
C SER A 699 13.96 28.80 -1.50
N LEU A 700 12.98 28.45 -2.35
CA LEU A 700 12.67 27.04 -2.67
C LEU A 700 13.85 26.37 -3.38
N VAL A 701 14.43 27.04 -4.37
CA VAL A 701 15.60 26.58 -5.11
C VAL A 701 16.79 26.39 -4.17
N ALA A 702 17.13 27.41 -3.38
CA ALA A 702 18.27 27.36 -2.48
C ALA A 702 18.13 26.27 -1.40
N THR A 703 16.92 26.08 -0.86
CA THR A 703 16.66 25.00 0.12
C THR A 703 16.83 23.64 -0.52
N THR A 704 16.32 23.45 -1.74
CA THR A 704 16.43 22.15 -2.45
C THR A 704 17.88 21.88 -2.85
N SER A 705 18.60 22.88 -3.41
CA SER A 705 20.04 22.76 -3.71
C SER A 705 20.85 22.41 -2.48
N ALA A 706 20.59 23.07 -1.32
CA ALA A 706 21.29 22.77 -0.09
C ALA A 706 20.99 21.36 0.43
N THR A 707 19.76 20.85 0.22
CA THR A 707 19.41 19.47 0.58
C THR A 707 20.18 18.45 -0.25
N ILE A 708 20.31 18.68 -1.56
CA ILE A 708 21.10 17.87 -2.47
C ILE A 708 22.60 17.98 -2.12
N ALA A 709 23.07 19.16 -1.79
CA ALA A 709 24.47 19.42 -1.40
C ALA A 709 24.88 18.65 -0.12
N VAL A 710 23.94 18.36 0.80
CA VAL A 710 24.23 17.49 1.96
C VAL A 710 24.63 16.10 1.50
N THR A 711 23.90 15.49 0.57
CA THR A 711 24.23 14.15 0.04
C THR A 711 25.55 14.17 -0.75
N GLN A 712 25.79 15.23 -1.51
CA GLN A 712 27.06 15.42 -2.22
C GLN A 712 28.24 15.55 -1.25
N SER A 713 28.09 16.32 -0.16
CA SER A 713 29.12 16.50 0.87
C SER A 713 29.42 15.19 1.60
N LEU A 714 28.41 14.35 1.88
CA LEU A 714 28.63 13.01 2.45
C LEU A 714 29.46 12.11 1.50
N SER A 715 29.30 12.27 0.19
CA SER A 715 30.01 11.50 -0.81
C SER A 715 31.42 12.04 -1.09
N SER A 716 31.59 13.37 -1.17
CA SER A 716 32.89 14.01 -1.45
C SER A 716 33.78 14.13 -0.20
N GLY A 717 33.19 14.09 1.01
CA GLY A 717 33.89 14.34 2.27
C GLY A 717 34.31 15.80 2.48
N GLY A 718 33.83 16.72 1.64
CA GLY A 718 34.17 18.15 1.65
C GLY A 718 32.94 19.06 1.76
N PRO A 719 33.19 20.40 1.94
CA PRO A 719 32.13 21.37 1.88
C PRO A 719 31.65 21.56 0.42
N GLU A 720 30.33 21.65 0.25
CA GLU A 720 29.67 21.87 -1.04
C GLU A 720 29.06 23.27 -1.08
N ARG A 721 29.15 23.92 -2.25
CA ARG A 721 28.51 25.22 -2.49
C ARG A 721 27.05 25.01 -2.92
N VAL A 722 26.16 25.87 -2.42
CA VAL A 722 24.74 25.84 -2.74
C VAL A 722 24.40 26.75 -3.92
#